data_341bc9d908d159406b201b8b7ebfd598
#
_entry.id   341bc9d908d159406b201b8b7ebfd598
#
_cell.length_a   1.000
_cell.length_b   1.000
_cell.length_c   1.000
_cell.angle_alpha   90.00
_cell.angle_beta   90.00
_cell.angle_gamma   90.00
#
_symmetry.space_group_name_H-M   'P 1'
#
loop_
_entity.id
_entity.type
_entity.pdbx_description
1 polymer ?
#
loop_
_entity_poly.entity_id
_entity_poly.type
_entity_poly.pdbx_seq_one_letter_code
_entity_poly.pdbx_strand_id
1 'polypeptide(L)'
;MPGLAFKLGGNSTEELVLAVGDPQPLVSVIVVNYRGADDTITCLRALRTDLDYANVELICVDNASGGDDAARIRAAVPDVQLIESPVNTGFAGGCNLGARHANGTVLGFLNNDARPAPAWVSAAVAELRAQPTVAAVASKVLDWDGTGTDFVDAGLTWFGMGYKRHAGSPLAEVPEAEHDVAKDVLFGTGSALFVRASVFAELGGFDERFFMFYEDVDLGWRLNLRGWRVRYVPESLTYHRHHGTMAAVDAPDTGRETFLLERNALAALYKNLSDESLARALPAALALAVRRATARGGIDPDQLDLEKGVGPVDTSDVSVPRTTLAGVLAVDRFVEMMPSLAESRAVEQAARVRTDADLLPLLRKALEPAYPLPDYLRAHEILVEAFGIKDVFGQRRKILVLTGDSITERMAGPAIRAWNIASTLSAEHDVHLMTTNPLVSPPPAAFQVSSGKHRDLDGPIEWADVVILQGHVLELAPSLKKQHEHKIVVADVYDPMHLELLEQGKDAPDDRRALDLAGVTRVLDAQLERADFFLCASERQRHFWLGHLAALGRLSPRLYDADPTTQSLLAVVPFGLSPQAPTRTGPGLRSALGIGESDRVVLWAGGVYSWFDPLTLIRAFDLLRQRRDDARLVFLGMKHPNPEVAEMDIGARTVRLADSLGLTDKHVFFNEQWVPYSERQNWLLDADCGVTTHYEHVETTFAFRTRVLDYLWAGLPIVTTDGDAFADLVRAENLGVVVPAEDAVALADALEKSLYDREFADACVERIRVVAQRYAWPEALKPLVEFCRNPRPAADRLPGGADLTVSDPVRGTAMVRRDLALVREYLAAGGPGELARRAAGRVTKVARERLRRG
;
A
#
# COMPACT_ATOMS: atom_id res chain seq x y z
N MET A 1 8.87 -20.15 32.65
CA MET A 1 7.84 -21.18 32.84
C MET A 1 7.86 -22.08 31.63
N PRO A 2 7.75 -23.44 31.74
CA PRO A 2 7.81 -24.32 30.57
C PRO A 2 6.58 -24.10 29.71
N GLY A 3 6.79 -24.03 28.37
CA GLY A 3 5.76 -23.80 27.39
C GLY A 3 4.61 -24.80 27.49
N LEU A 4 3.40 -24.28 27.44
CA LEU A 4 2.14 -25.05 27.39
C LEU A 4 2.11 -25.83 26.09
N ALA A 5 2.47 -27.11 26.14
CA ALA A 5 2.36 -28.02 25.02
C ALA A 5 0.87 -28.38 24.82
N PHE A 6 0.28 -27.90 23.72
CA PHE A 6 -0.94 -28.51 23.18
C PHE A 6 -0.56 -29.90 22.64
N LYS A 7 -1.38 -30.93 22.92
CA LYS A 7 -1.23 -32.24 22.30
C LYS A 7 -1.52 -32.10 20.79
N LEU A 8 -0.48 -31.92 20.01
CA LEU A 8 -0.54 -32.18 18.58
C LEU A 8 -0.33 -33.70 18.43
N GLY A 9 -1.34 -34.44 17.96
CA GLY A 9 -1.16 -35.77 17.40
C GLY A 9 -0.19 -35.58 16.22
N GLY A 10 0.97 -36.29 16.29
CA GLY A 10 2.05 -36.08 15.31
C GLY A 10 1.59 -36.34 13.91
N ASN A 11 1.92 -35.39 13.04
CA ASN A 11 2.50 -35.60 11.70
C ASN A 11 2.84 -34.26 11.03
N SER A 12 3.76 -34.34 10.10
CA SER A 12 4.46 -33.31 9.33
C SER A 12 3.60 -32.18 8.72
N THR A 13 4.28 -31.13 8.30
CA THR A 13 3.88 -29.90 7.58
C THR A 13 2.82 -30.05 6.46
N GLU A 14 2.39 -31.24 6.10
CA GLU A 14 1.30 -31.52 5.15
C GLU A 14 -0.12 -31.50 5.75
N GLU A 15 -0.28 -31.51 7.08
CA GLU A 15 -1.59 -31.43 7.76
C GLU A 15 -2.12 -30.02 8.00
N LEU A 16 -1.45 -28.99 7.55
CA LEU A 16 -1.89 -27.58 7.66
C LEU A 16 -3.09 -27.23 6.75
N VAL A 17 -3.44 -28.10 5.84
CA VAL A 17 -4.67 -28.00 5.02
C VAL A 17 -5.70 -28.90 5.69
N LEU A 18 -6.88 -28.35 6.06
CA LEU A 18 -8.06 -29.20 6.32
C LEU A 18 -8.09 -30.24 5.19
N ALA A 19 -7.84 -31.51 5.54
CA ALA A 19 -7.63 -32.55 4.55
C ALA A 19 -8.74 -32.44 3.49
N VAL A 20 -8.33 -32.31 2.23
CA VAL A 20 -9.23 -32.15 1.07
C VAL A 20 -10.22 -33.32 0.94
N GLY A 21 -10.10 -34.33 1.81
CA GLY A 21 -10.87 -35.58 1.81
C GLY A 21 -12.02 -35.68 2.80
N ASP A 22 -12.08 -34.90 3.88
CA ASP A 22 -13.21 -34.98 4.83
C ASP A 22 -14.25 -33.88 4.57
N PRO A 23 -15.46 -34.21 4.07
CA PRO A 23 -16.50 -33.25 3.82
C PRO A 23 -17.06 -32.63 5.11
N GLN A 24 -16.90 -33.27 6.27
CA GLN A 24 -17.38 -32.80 7.58
C GLN A 24 -16.32 -33.01 8.67
N PRO A 25 -15.27 -32.14 8.76
CA PRO A 25 -14.27 -32.22 9.80
C PRO A 25 -14.89 -32.08 11.18
N LEU A 26 -14.29 -32.75 12.18
CA LEU A 26 -14.75 -32.60 13.57
C LEU A 26 -14.55 -31.18 14.05
N VAL A 27 -15.62 -30.57 14.59
CA VAL A 27 -15.63 -29.25 15.23
C VAL A 27 -15.82 -29.42 16.72
N SER A 28 -14.86 -28.88 17.51
CA SER A 28 -14.97 -28.83 18.96
C SER A 28 -15.58 -27.51 19.38
N VAL A 29 -16.83 -27.50 19.85
CA VAL A 29 -17.48 -26.29 20.37
C VAL A 29 -17.22 -26.17 21.87
N ILE A 30 -16.62 -25.08 22.29
CA ILE A 30 -16.21 -24.77 23.64
C ILE A 30 -17.12 -23.68 24.21
N VAL A 31 -17.78 -24.01 25.35
CA VAL A 31 -18.65 -23.10 26.09
C VAL A 31 -18.09 -22.96 27.52
N VAL A 32 -17.91 -21.73 27.99
CA VAL A 32 -17.42 -21.45 29.34
C VAL A 32 -18.57 -21.02 30.25
N ASN A 33 -18.81 -21.79 31.30
CA ASN A 33 -19.79 -21.46 32.34
C ASN A 33 -19.12 -20.74 33.51
N TYR A 34 -19.72 -19.69 34.00
CA TYR A 34 -19.43 -19.09 35.28
C TYR A 34 -20.70 -18.54 35.93
N ARG A 35 -21.24 -19.26 36.89
CA ARG A 35 -22.48 -18.91 37.66
C ARG A 35 -23.70 -18.64 36.75
N GLY A 36 -23.82 -19.36 35.64
CA GLY A 36 -24.85 -19.18 34.63
C GLY A 36 -25.39 -20.52 34.11
N ALA A 37 -25.65 -21.50 34.97
CA ALA A 37 -26.03 -22.84 34.55
C ALA A 37 -27.29 -22.87 33.66
N ASP A 38 -28.28 -22.01 33.87
CA ASP A 38 -29.53 -22.00 33.10
C ASP A 38 -29.30 -21.55 31.64
N ASP A 39 -28.53 -20.50 31.45
CA ASP A 39 -28.13 -20.03 30.10
C ASP A 39 -27.23 -21.07 29.43
N THR A 40 -26.25 -21.61 30.16
CA THR A 40 -25.35 -22.69 29.69
C THR A 40 -26.12 -23.91 29.22
N ILE A 41 -27.10 -24.38 29.98
CA ILE A 41 -27.95 -25.51 29.59
C ILE A 41 -28.78 -25.18 28.34
N THR A 42 -29.30 -23.98 28.26
CA THR A 42 -30.06 -23.52 27.07
C THR A 42 -29.18 -23.53 25.84
N CYS A 43 -27.97 -22.96 25.91
CA CYS A 43 -26.98 -22.94 24.85
C CYS A 43 -26.58 -24.36 24.39
N LEU A 44 -26.20 -25.23 25.34
CA LEU A 44 -25.78 -26.63 25.06
C LEU A 44 -26.91 -27.46 24.41
N ARG A 45 -28.16 -27.25 24.83
CA ARG A 45 -29.31 -27.89 24.20
C ARG A 45 -29.51 -27.44 22.76
N ALA A 46 -29.43 -26.13 22.48
CA ALA A 46 -29.52 -25.59 21.12
C ALA A 46 -28.40 -26.15 20.24
N LEU A 47 -27.18 -26.23 20.73
CA LEU A 47 -26.05 -26.87 20.04
C LEU A 47 -26.30 -28.34 19.69
N ARG A 48 -27.08 -29.04 20.48
CA ARG A 48 -27.43 -30.46 20.25
C ARG A 48 -28.55 -30.68 19.28
N THR A 49 -29.55 -29.81 19.26
CA THR A 49 -30.83 -30.06 18.57
C THR A 49 -30.99 -29.24 17.31
N ASP A 50 -30.39 -28.08 17.23
CA ASP A 50 -30.74 -27.07 16.21
C ASP A 50 -29.73 -26.98 15.05
N LEU A 51 -28.49 -27.53 15.22
CA LEU A 51 -27.44 -27.49 14.19
C LEU A 51 -27.72 -28.42 13.01
N ASP A 52 -27.43 -27.97 11.80
CA ASP A 52 -27.43 -28.76 10.57
C ASP A 52 -26.12 -29.52 10.31
N TYR A 53 -25.17 -29.48 11.25
CA TYR A 53 -23.85 -30.07 11.17
C TYR A 53 -23.67 -31.17 12.23
N ALA A 54 -23.48 -32.41 11.79
CA ALA A 54 -23.53 -33.58 12.68
C ALA A 54 -22.21 -33.87 13.42
N ASN A 55 -21.05 -33.54 12.85
CA ASN A 55 -19.75 -33.91 13.41
C ASN A 55 -19.22 -32.84 14.39
N VAL A 56 -19.89 -32.72 15.53
CA VAL A 56 -19.57 -31.76 16.60
C VAL A 56 -19.33 -32.48 17.91
N GLU A 57 -18.27 -32.16 18.61
CA GLU A 57 -18.10 -32.46 20.04
C GLU A 57 -18.35 -31.21 20.89
N LEU A 58 -19.03 -31.36 22.02
CA LEU A 58 -19.35 -30.27 22.93
C LEU A 58 -18.50 -30.35 24.18
N ILE A 59 -17.76 -29.31 24.46
CA ILE A 59 -16.91 -29.13 25.64
C ILE A 59 -17.45 -27.96 26.47
N CYS A 60 -17.85 -28.22 27.69
CA CYS A 60 -18.24 -27.21 28.66
C CYS A 60 -17.20 -27.08 29.74
N VAL A 61 -16.72 -25.85 29.99
CA VAL A 61 -15.80 -25.58 31.09
C VAL A 61 -16.54 -24.86 32.21
N ASP A 62 -16.74 -25.50 33.33
CA ASP A 62 -17.19 -24.82 34.56
C ASP A 62 -16.00 -24.11 35.18
N ASN A 63 -15.97 -22.79 35.09
CA ASN A 63 -14.83 -21.96 35.45
C ASN A 63 -14.85 -21.53 36.93
N ALA A 64 -14.95 -22.53 37.80
CA ALA A 64 -15.08 -22.39 39.27
C ALA A 64 -16.35 -21.61 39.68
N SER A 65 -17.50 -21.96 39.11
CA SER A 65 -18.78 -21.34 39.48
C SER A 65 -19.13 -21.50 40.94
N GLY A 66 -18.77 -22.64 41.51
CA GLY A 66 -19.24 -23.05 42.84
C GLY A 66 -20.72 -23.49 42.84
N GLY A 67 -21.28 -23.81 44.00
CA GLY A 67 -22.67 -24.22 44.07
C GLY A 67 -22.97 -25.54 43.36
N ASP A 68 -24.09 -25.60 42.63
CA ASP A 68 -24.57 -26.80 41.92
C ASP A 68 -24.51 -26.72 40.39
N ASP A 69 -23.91 -25.67 39.83
CA ASP A 69 -23.85 -25.40 38.40
C ASP A 69 -23.34 -26.61 37.58
N ALA A 70 -22.19 -27.15 37.93
CA ALA A 70 -21.60 -28.30 37.24
C ALA A 70 -22.51 -29.55 37.33
N ALA A 71 -23.15 -29.78 38.46
CA ALA A 71 -24.08 -30.91 38.65
C ALA A 71 -25.35 -30.74 37.81
N ARG A 72 -25.90 -29.50 37.73
CA ARG A 72 -27.06 -29.16 36.92
C ARG A 72 -26.79 -29.33 35.40
N ILE A 73 -25.63 -28.82 34.93
CA ILE A 73 -25.20 -28.95 33.54
C ILE A 73 -25.05 -30.43 33.18
N ARG A 74 -24.35 -31.23 34.02
CA ARG A 74 -24.14 -32.67 33.81
C ARG A 74 -25.46 -33.44 33.77
N ALA A 75 -26.43 -33.09 34.61
CA ALA A 75 -27.74 -33.72 34.65
C ALA A 75 -28.59 -33.35 33.41
N ALA A 76 -28.50 -32.11 32.93
CA ALA A 76 -29.30 -31.58 31.83
C ALA A 76 -28.78 -31.98 30.41
N VAL A 77 -27.42 -32.16 30.27
CA VAL A 77 -26.74 -32.53 29.03
C VAL A 77 -25.68 -33.59 29.35
N PRO A 78 -26.06 -34.86 29.56
CA PRO A 78 -25.17 -35.90 30.11
C PRO A 78 -23.98 -36.24 29.24
N ASP A 79 -24.04 -36.00 27.96
CA ASP A 79 -23.03 -36.31 26.92
C ASP A 79 -22.11 -35.11 26.55
N VAL A 80 -22.24 -34.00 27.27
CA VAL A 80 -21.26 -32.92 27.20
C VAL A 80 -19.99 -33.32 27.93
N GLN A 81 -18.83 -33.03 27.34
CA GLN A 81 -17.56 -33.14 28.08
C GLN A 81 -17.46 -31.96 29.03
N LEU A 82 -17.83 -32.18 30.30
CA LEU A 82 -17.76 -31.15 31.32
C LEU A 82 -16.40 -31.20 32.06
N ILE A 83 -15.69 -30.05 32.02
CA ILE A 83 -14.40 -29.84 32.67
C ILE A 83 -14.60 -28.85 33.81
N GLU A 84 -14.29 -29.22 35.02
CA GLU A 84 -14.39 -28.35 36.18
C GLU A 84 -13.02 -27.73 36.49
N SER A 85 -12.89 -26.41 36.33
CA SER A 85 -11.67 -25.66 36.70
C SER A 85 -11.66 -25.42 38.22
N PRO A 86 -10.53 -25.62 38.91
CA PRO A 86 -10.43 -25.34 40.35
C PRO A 86 -10.42 -23.85 40.68
N VAL A 87 -10.14 -22.97 39.71
CA VAL A 87 -10.08 -21.51 39.86
C VAL A 87 -10.71 -20.82 38.66
N ASN A 88 -11.27 -19.63 38.86
CA ASN A 88 -11.75 -18.81 37.77
C ASN A 88 -10.57 -18.19 37.05
N THR A 89 -10.30 -18.62 35.80
CA THR A 89 -9.22 -18.17 34.93
C THR A 89 -9.70 -17.13 33.90
N GLY A 90 -10.92 -16.61 34.07
CA GLY A 90 -11.54 -15.72 33.11
C GLY A 90 -11.99 -16.43 31.81
N PHE A 91 -12.50 -15.67 30.86
CA PHE A 91 -12.94 -16.23 29.59
C PHE A 91 -11.78 -16.82 28.79
N ALA A 92 -10.68 -16.07 28.68
CA ALA A 92 -9.48 -16.51 27.95
C ALA A 92 -8.92 -17.84 28.46
N GLY A 93 -8.73 -17.97 29.79
CA GLY A 93 -8.22 -19.20 30.40
C GLY A 93 -9.20 -20.36 30.32
N GLY A 94 -10.50 -20.09 30.46
CA GLY A 94 -11.56 -21.11 30.33
C GLY A 94 -11.61 -21.67 28.91
N CYS A 95 -11.57 -20.80 27.89
CA CYS A 95 -11.50 -21.21 26.48
C CYS A 95 -10.25 -22.04 26.17
N ASN A 96 -9.09 -21.60 26.66
CA ASN A 96 -7.84 -22.34 26.49
C ASN A 96 -7.89 -23.71 27.17
N LEU A 97 -8.51 -23.79 28.36
CA LEU A 97 -8.69 -25.07 29.05
C LEU A 97 -9.57 -26.03 28.23
N GLY A 98 -10.68 -25.54 27.66
CA GLY A 98 -11.53 -26.33 26.76
C GLY A 98 -10.76 -26.78 25.51
N ALA A 99 -10.01 -25.86 24.88
CA ALA A 99 -9.23 -26.13 23.67
C ALA A 99 -8.14 -27.22 23.87
N ARG A 100 -7.57 -27.33 25.08
CA ARG A 100 -6.61 -28.42 25.42
C ARG A 100 -7.25 -29.81 25.44
N HIS A 101 -8.57 -29.90 25.56
CA HIS A 101 -9.32 -31.14 25.59
C HIS A 101 -10.06 -31.42 24.27
N ALA A 102 -9.96 -30.48 23.31
CA ALA A 102 -10.58 -30.57 21.99
C ALA A 102 -9.84 -31.58 21.09
N ASN A 103 -10.61 -32.33 20.28
CA ASN A 103 -10.08 -33.26 19.28
C ASN A 103 -10.38 -32.78 17.85
N GLY A 104 -11.20 -31.76 17.69
CA GLY A 104 -11.59 -31.20 16.38
C GLY A 104 -10.46 -30.45 15.71
N THR A 105 -10.48 -30.45 14.38
CA THR A 105 -9.55 -29.66 13.56
C THR A 105 -9.99 -28.18 13.48
N VAL A 106 -11.22 -27.91 13.89
CA VAL A 106 -11.77 -26.56 14.02
C VAL A 106 -12.27 -26.38 15.46
N LEU A 107 -11.92 -25.28 16.10
CA LEU A 107 -12.43 -24.86 17.40
C LEU A 107 -13.52 -23.83 17.20
N GLY A 108 -14.68 -24.03 17.79
CA GLY A 108 -15.76 -23.06 17.89
C GLY A 108 -15.85 -22.55 19.34
N PHE A 109 -15.72 -21.25 19.55
CA PHE A 109 -15.94 -20.60 20.85
C PHE A 109 -17.32 -19.95 20.83
N LEU A 110 -18.13 -20.25 21.82
CA LEU A 110 -19.50 -19.74 21.96
C LEU A 110 -19.78 -19.33 23.41
N ASN A 111 -20.32 -18.14 23.61
CA ASN A 111 -20.77 -17.71 24.93
C ASN A 111 -21.92 -18.57 25.44
N ASN A 112 -21.97 -18.79 26.74
CA ASN A 112 -23.00 -19.60 27.38
C ASN A 112 -24.41 -18.98 27.32
N ASP A 113 -24.53 -17.68 27.08
CA ASP A 113 -25.78 -16.93 26.87
C ASP A 113 -26.09 -16.66 25.40
N ALA A 114 -25.48 -17.47 24.48
CA ALA A 114 -25.73 -17.42 23.05
C ALA A 114 -26.55 -18.64 22.56
N ARG A 115 -27.25 -18.46 21.45
CA ARG A 115 -28.03 -19.47 20.75
C ARG A 115 -27.62 -19.48 19.26
N PRO A 116 -27.03 -20.56 18.75
CA PRO A 116 -26.67 -20.66 17.36
C PRO A 116 -27.89 -20.87 16.44
N ALA A 117 -27.84 -20.32 15.20
CA ALA A 117 -28.73 -20.71 14.12
C ALA A 117 -28.29 -22.07 13.53
N PRO A 118 -29.17 -22.78 12.80
CA PRO A 118 -28.85 -24.10 12.27
C PRO A 118 -27.55 -24.16 11.45
N ALA A 119 -27.32 -23.18 10.58
CA ALA A 119 -26.16 -23.12 9.69
C ALA A 119 -24.89 -22.53 10.35
N TRP A 120 -24.89 -22.24 11.63
CA TRP A 120 -23.78 -21.58 12.32
C TRP A 120 -22.44 -22.28 12.10
N VAL A 121 -22.40 -23.61 12.30
CA VAL A 121 -21.19 -24.43 12.12
C VAL A 121 -20.90 -24.71 10.66
N SER A 122 -21.93 -25.13 9.90
CA SER A 122 -21.75 -25.53 8.50
C SER A 122 -21.24 -24.40 7.62
N ALA A 123 -21.74 -23.16 7.81
CA ALA A 123 -21.28 -21.98 7.10
C ALA A 123 -19.82 -21.63 7.43
N ALA A 124 -19.43 -21.69 8.71
CA ALA A 124 -18.04 -21.44 9.12
C ALA A 124 -17.06 -22.47 8.55
N VAL A 125 -17.44 -23.76 8.59
CA VAL A 125 -16.60 -24.83 8.02
C VAL A 125 -16.48 -24.70 6.50
N ALA A 126 -17.58 -24.35 5.81
CA ALA A 126 -17.55 -24.12 4.37
C ALA A 126 -16.54 -23.03 3.98
N GLU A 127 -16.54 -21.89 4.69
CA GLU A 127 -15.60 -20.79 4.46
C GLU A 127 -14.16 -21.20 4.73
N LEU A 128 -13.88 -21.85 5.86
CA LEU A 128 -12.54 -22.34 6.19
C LEU A 128 -12.00 -23.33 5.15
N ARG A 129 -12.87 -24.15 4.54
CA ARG A 129 -12.47 -25.08 3.47
C ARG A 129 -12.25 -24.38 2.14
N ALA A 130 -13.09 -23.42 1.80
CA ALA A 130 -13.00 -22.69 0.54
C ALA A 130 -11.76 -21.80 0.48
N GLN A 131 -11.30 -21.28 1.62
CA GLN A 131 -10.22 -20.31 1.70
C GLN A 131 -9.10 -20.74 2.66
N PRO A 132 -8.03 -21.40 2.17
CA PRO A 132 -6.93 -21.87 3.03
C PRO A 132 -6.20 -20.80 3.83
N THR A 133 -6.20 -19.54 3.37
CA THR A 133 -5.59 -18.41 4.07
C THR A 133 -6.44 -17.83 5.20
N VAL A 134 -7.71 -18.24 5.31
CA VAL A 134 -8.59 -17.89 6.42
C VAL A 134 -8.32 -18.82 7.59
N ALA A 135 -7.84 -18.28 8.70
CA ALA A 135 -7.60 -19.03 9.93
C ALA A 135 -8.76 -18.97 10.92
N ALA A 136 -9.56 -17.90 10.87
CA ALA A 136 -10.69 -17.72 11.76
C ALA A 136 -11.93 -17.19 11.02
N VAL A 137 -13.11 -17.61 11.49
CA VAL A 137 -14.41 -17.12 11.03
C VAL A 137 -15.10 -16.40 12.19
N ALA A 138 -15.38 -15.10 11.97
CA ALA A 138 -16.21 -14.29 12.84
C ALA A 138 -17.67 -14.45 12.42
N SER A 139 -18.52 -14.96 13.30
CA SER A 139 -19.94 -15.15 13.06
C SER A 139 -20.69 -13.82 13.12
N LYS A 140 -21.82 -13.73 12.40
CA LYS A 140 -22.82 -12.68 12.60
C LYS A 140 -23.49 -12.90 13.97
N VAL A 141 -23.52 -11.87 14.79
CA VAL A 141 -24.17 -11.93 16.09
C VAL A 141 -25.25 -10.86 16.15
N LEU A 142 -26.47 -11.29 16.42
CA LEU A 142 -27.64 -10.43 16.65
C LEU A 142 -28.03 -10.48 18.13
N ASP A 143 -28.87 -9.53 18.54
CA ASP A 143 -29.53 -9.61 19.85
C ASP A 143 -30.43 -10.86 19.94
N TRP A 144 -30.94 -11.16 21.14
CA TRP A 144 -31.69 -12.40 21.37
C TRP A 144 -32.95 -12.55 20.51
N ASP A 145 -33.58 -11.43 20.15
CA ASP A 145 -34.79 -11.36 19.37
C ASP A 145 -34.51 -11.25 17.85
N GLY A 146 -33.24 -11.05 17.44
CA GLY A 146 -32.82 -10.95 16.05
C GLY A 146 -33.15 -9.63 15.41
N THR A 147 -33.48 -8.59 16.18
CA THR A 147 -33.91 -7.28 15.68
C THR A 147 -32.79 -6.24 15.71
N GLY A 148 -31.77 -6.44 16.53
CA GLY A 148 -30.60 -5.56 16.68
C GLY A 148 -29.29 -6.29 16.42
N THR A 149 -28.27 -5.53 16.10
CA THR A 149 -26.92 -6.06 15.86
C THR A 149 -26.09 -6.07 17.13
N ASP A 150 -25.39 -7.17 17.39
CA ASP A 150 -24.31 -7.23 18.37
C ASP A 150 -22.94 -7.21 17.68
N PHE A 151 -22.73 -8.06 16.63
CA PHE A 151 -21.51 -8.08 15.87
C PHE A 151 -21.77 -8.34 14.39
N VAL A 152 -21.38 -7.36 13.55
CA VAL A 152 -21.44 -7.45 12.09
C VAL A 152 -20.16 -6.92 11.43
N ASP A 153 -19.34 -6.18 12.16
CA ASP A 153 -18.03 -5.66 11.76
C ASP A 153 -17.27 -5.17 13.00
N ALA A 154 -15.96 -5.07 12.88
CA ALA A 154 -15.08 -4.64 13.94
C ALA A 154 -14.15 -3.53 13.48
N GLY A 155 -13.74 -2.66 14.39
CA GLY A 155 -12.72 -1.66 14.17
C GLY A 155 -11.83 -1.49 15.40
N LEU A 156 -10.70 -0.82 15.22
CA LEU A 156 -9.74 -0.53 16.28
C LEU A 156 -9.26 0.91 16.15
N THR A 157 -9.27 1.63 17.28
CA THR A 157 -8.71 2.99 17.31
C THR A 157 -7.19 2.96 17.41
N TRP A 158 -6.54 4.08 17.05
CA TRP A 158 -5.08 4.25 17.15
C TRP A 158 -4.56 4.10 18.58
N PHE A 159 -5.42 4.28 19.57
CA PHE A 159 -5.08 4.12 20.99
C PHE A 159 -5.50 2.75 21.57
N GLY A 160 -5.79 1.78 20.71
CA GLY A 160 -6.01 0.38 21.06
C GLY A 160 -7.44 0.03 21.47
N MET A 161 -8.41 0.97 21.43
CA MET A 161 -9.81 0.63 21.75
C MET A 161 -10.47 -0.09 20.59
N GLY A 162 -10.81 -1.37 20.79
CA GLY A 162 -11.64 -2.15 19.90
C GLY A 162 -13.11 -1.74 20.00
N TYR A 163 -13.79 -1.70 18.88
CA TYR A 163 -15.22 -1.40 18.83
C TYR A 163 -15.93 -2.26 17.78
N LYS A 164 -17.17 -2.63 18.10
CA LYS A 164 -18.09 -3.32 17.21
C LYS A 164 -18.88 -2.26 16.44
N ARG A 165 -18.73 -2.25 15.11
CA ARG A 165 -19.50 -1.31 14.26
C ARG A 165 -20.97 -1.71 14.26
N HIS A 166 -21.84 -0.72 14.35
CA HIS A 166 -23.29 -0.87 14.40
C HIS A 166 -23.84 -1.66 15.61
N ALA A 167 -23.04 -1.97 16.62
CA ALA A 167 -23.53 -2.64 17.82
C ALA A 167 -24.65 -1.85 18.47
N GLY A 168 -25.77 -2.53 18.81
CA GLY A 168 -26.97 -1.93 19.37
C GLY A 168 -27.87 -1.18 18.36
N SER A 169 -27.51 -1.15 17.06
CA SER A 169 -28.37 -0.57 16.03
C SER A 169 -29.47 -1.54 15.62
N PRO A 170 -30.69 -1.07 15.30
CA PRO A 170 -31.71 -1.90 14.66
C PRO A 170 -31.17 -2.47 13.34
N LEU A 171 -31.31 -3.78 13.14
CA LEU A 171 -30.79 -4.47 11.95
C LEU A 171 -31.33 -3.85 10.65
N ALA A 172 -32.57 -3.42 10.64
CA ALA A 172 -33.22 -2.78 9.50
C ALA A 172 -32.61 -1.40 9.13
N GLU A 173 -31.86 -0.77 10.02
CA GLU A 173 -31.17 0.52 9.77
C GLU A 173 -29.73 0.34 9.32
N VAL A 174 -29.17 -0.87 9.44
CA VAL A 174 -27.82 -1.18 8.97
C VAL A 174 -27.87 -1.56 7.49
N PRO A 175 -27.10 -0.92 6.61
CA PRO A 175 -27.08 -1.27 5.18
C PRO A 175 -26.78 -2.77 4.97
N GLU A 176 -27.51 -3.44 4.09
CA GLU A 176 -27.33 -4.87 3.78
C GLU A 176 -25.89 -5.21 3.38
N ALA A 177 -25.24 -4.36 2.61
CA ALA A 177 -23.83 -4.49 2.24
C ALA A 177 -22.87 -4.51 3.45
N GLU A 178 -23.28 -4.00 4.61
CA GLU A 178 -22.46 -3.97 5.82
C GLU A 178 -22.68 -5.16 6.77
N HIS A 179 -23.82 -5.84 6.69
CA HIS A 179 -24.12 -6.95 7.61
C HIS A 179 -24.43 -8.30 6.93
N ASP A 180 -24.64 -8.33 5.61
CA ASP A 180 -25.03 -9.55 4.87
C ASP A 180 -24.01 -9.92 3.76
N VAL A 181 -22.79 -9.31 3.80
CA VAL A 181 -21.71 -9.61 2.87
C VAL A 181 -20.47 -10.07 3.65
N ALA A 182 -19.94 -11.23 3.26
CA ALA A 182 -18.72 -11.77 3.83
C ALA A 182 -17.52 -10.87 3.53
N LYS A 183 -16.72 -10.53 4.55
CA LYS A 183 -15.59 -9.58 4.45
C LYS A 183 -14.49 -9.89 5.43
N ASP A 184 -13.28 -9.38 5.17
CA ASP A 184 -12.18 -9.46 6.11
C ASP A 184 -12.38 -8.45 7.25
N VAL A 185 -12.07 -8.89 8.47
CA VAL A 185 -12.12 -8.09 9.70
C VAL A 185 -10.83 -8.26 10.48
N LEU A 186 -10.51 -7.28 11.34
CA LEU A 186 -9.31 -7.38 12.17
C LEU A 186 -9.46 -8.49 13.21
N PHE A 187 -10.64 -8.60 13.82
CA PHE A 187 -10.95 -9.61 14.84
C PHE A 187 -12.43 -10.00 14.77
N GLY A 188 -12.75 -11.17 15.29
CA GLY A 188 -14.12 -11.62 15.58
C GLY A 188 -14.45 -11.45 17.04
N THR A 189 -15.72 -11.55 17.42
CA THR A 189 -16.13 -11.50 18.83
C THR A 189 -15.97 -12.85 19.50
N GLY A 190 -15.45 -12.88 20.72
CA GLY A 190 -15.35 -14.10 21.56
C GLY A 190 -16.69 -14.76 21.84
N SER A 191 -17.81 -14.02 21.62
CA SER A 191 -19.15 -14.59 21.81
C SER A 191 -19.51 -15.65 20.75
N ALA A 192 -18.90 -15.62 19.53
CA ALA A 192 -19.11 -16.59 18.46
C ALA A 192 -17.97 -16.53 17.43
N LEU A 193 -16.96 -17.38 17.62
CA LEU A 193 -15.74 -17.39 16.82
C LEU A 193 -15.30 -18.82 16.49
N PHE A 194 -14.94 -19.09 15.24
CA PHE A 194 -14.27 -20.32 14.84
C PHE A 194 -12.81 -20.06 14.49
N VAL A 195 -11.92 -21.02 14.86
CA VAL A 195 -10.50 -20.93 14.54
C VAL A 195 -9.97 -22.32 14.17
N ARG A 196 -9.05 -22.39 13.20
CA ARG A 196 -8.31 -23.64 12.93
C ARG A 196 -7.54 -24.05 14.17
N ALA A 197 -7.72 -25.28 14.62
CA ALA A 197 -7.09 -25.76 15.86
C ALA A 197 -5.55 -25.70 15.81
N SER A 198 -4.95 -26.03 14.66
CA SER A 198 -3.50 -25.96 14.44
C SER A 198 -2.96 -24.53 14.57
N VAL A 199 -3.66 -23.55 13.96
CA VAL A 199 -3.25 -22.13 14.02
C VAL A 199 -3.45 -21.56 15.43
N PHE A 200 -4.56 -21.92 16.09
CA PHE A 200 -4.80 -21.52 17.49
C PHE A 200 -3.69 -22.03 18.42
N ALA A 201 -3.27 -23.28 18.23
CA ALA A 201 -2.17 -23.89 19.01
C ALA A 201 -0.81 -23.22 18.68
N GLU A 202 -0.53 -22.91 17.40
CA GLU A 202 0.68 -22.22 16.96
C GLU A 202 0.81 -20.83 17.59
N LEU A 203 -0.30 -20.09 17.72
CA LEU A 203 -0.32 -18.79 18.38
C LEU A 203 -0.29 -18.89 19.92
N GLY A 204 -0.35 -20.08 20.50
CA GLY A 204 -0.42 -20.28 21.96
C GLY A 204 -1.79 -20.00 22.57
N GLY A 205 -2.85 -19.95 21.76
CA GLY A 205 -4.21 -19.70 22.20
C GLY A 205 -4.52 -18.23 22.51
N PHE A 206 -5.54 -18.02 23.32
CA PHE A 206 -5.83 -16.71 23.89
C PHE A 206 -4.77 -16.35 24.96
N ASP A 207 -4.43 -15.07 25.04
CA ASP A 207 -3.51 -14.59 26.10
C ASP A 207 -4.28 -14.49 27.44
N GLU A 208 -4.02 -15.40 28.36
CA GLU A 208 -4.75 -15.52 29.63
C GLU A 208 -4.59 -14.29 30.54
N ARG A 209 -3.59 -13.42 30.30
CA ARG A 209 -3.39 -12.14 31.02
C ARG A 209 -4.53 -11.16 30.82
N PHE A 210 -5.25 -11.25 29.70
CA PHE A 210 -6.43 -10.43 29.48
C PHE A 210 -7.57 -10.78 30.42
N PHE A 211 -7.67 -12.03 30.85
CA PHE A 211 -8.72 -12.57 31.73
C PHE A 211 -10.10 -12.57 31.05
N MET A 212 -10.60 -11.41 30.67
CA MET A 212 -11.87 -11.18 29.96
C MET A 212 -11.77 -9.85 29.21
N PHE A 213 -12.38 -9.76 28.02
CA PHE A 213 -12.28 -8.67 27.05
C PHE A 213 -10.89 -8.53 26.43
N TYR A 214 -10.84 -8.30 25.11
CA TYR A 214 -9.64 -8.14 24.29
C TYR A 214 -8.83 -9.40 23.99
N GLU A 215 -9.14 -10.55 24.56
CA GLU A 215 -8.50 -11.81 24.17
C GLU A 215 -8.80 -12.14 22.69
N ASP A 216 -10.00 -11.79 22.19
CA ASP A 216 -10.45 -11.93 20.82
C ASP A 216 -9.82 -10.85 19.90
N VAL A 217 -9.73 -9.62 20.36
CA VAL A 217 -9.03 -8.53 19.65
C VAL A 217 -7.55 -8.88 19.47
N ASP A 218 -6.88 -9.32 20.52
CA ASP A 218 -5.48 -9.71 20.49
C ASP A 218 -5.24 -10.92 19.57
N LEU A 219 -6.07 -11.96 19.67
CA LEU A 219 -5.98 -13.13 18.79
C LEU A 219 -6.16 -12.75 17.32
N GLY A 220 -7.20 -12.00 17.01
CA GLY A 220 -7.47 -11.54 15.64
C GLY A 220 -6.35 -10.68 15.09
N TRP A 221 -5.78 -9.79 15.90
CA TRP A 221 -4.66 -8.95 15.50
C TRP A 221 -3.42 -9.79 15.21
N ARG A 222 -3.05 -10.74 16.11
CA ARG A 222 -1.93 -11.68 15.92
C ARG A 222 -2.10 -12.54 14.65
N LEU A 223 -3.30 -13.05 14.40
CA LEU A 223 -3.62 -13.79 13.17
C LEU A 223 -3.27 -12.94 11.93
N ASN A 224 -3.79 -11.71 11.89
CA ASN A 224 -3.53 -10.82 10.78
C ASN A 224 -2.05 -10.44 10.63
N LEU A 225 -1.34 -10.20 11.73
CA LEU A 225 0.10 -9.90 11.72
C LEU A 225 0.93 -11.05 11.12
N ARG A 226 0.55 -12.29 11.36
CA ARG A 226 1.23 -13.49 10.83
C ARG A 226 0.77 -13.90 9.43
N GLY A 227 -0.02 -13.04 8.75
CA GLY A 227 -0.45 -13.25 7.38
C GLY A 227 -1.75 -14.03 7.21
N TRP A 228 -2.34 -14.53 8.30
CA TRP A 228 -3.65 -15.16 8.29
C TRP A 228 -4.77 -14.11 8.12
N ARG A 229 -5.97 -14.59 7.73
CA ARG A 229 -7.16 -13.73 7.61
C ARG A 229 -8.21 -14.16 8.62
N VAL A 230 -8.91 -13.18 9.18
CA VAL A 230 -10.16 -13.37 9.94
C VAL A 230 -11.30 -12.95 9.04
N ARG A 231 -12.25 -13.84 8.80
CA ARG A 231 -13.34 -13.63 7.85
C ARG A 231 -14.68 -13.56 8.55
N TYR A 232 -15.39 -12.44 8.42
CA TYR A 232 -16.78 -12.33 8.80
C TYR A 232 -17.64 -13.09 7.80
N VAL A 233 -18.54 -13.96 8.30
CA VAL A 233 -19.40 -14.81 7.49
C VAL A 233 -20.84 -14.66 8.00
N PRO A 234 -21.72 -13.94 7.28
CA PRO A 234 -23.07 -13.63 7.74
C PRO A 234 -23.98 -14.84 7.89
N GLU A 235 -23.75 -15.92 7.12
CA GLU A 235 -24.50 -17.19 7.22
C GLU A 235 -24.17 -17.95 8.50
N SER A 236 -22.98 -17.71 9.10
CA SER A 236 -22.63 -18.23 10.42
C SER A 236 -23.26 -17.34 11.50
N LEU A 237 -24.53 -17.56 11.79
CA LEU A 237 -25.37 -16.68 12.60
C LEU A 237 -25.58 -17.22 14.02
N THR A 238 -25.49 -16.30 15.00
CA THR A 238 -25.87 -16.56 16.42
C THR A 238 -26.71 -15.42 16.98
N TYR A 239 -27.48 -15.74 18.04
CA TYR A 239 -28.22 -14.78 18.83
C TYR A 239 -27.64 -14.74 20.25
N HIS A 240 -27.46 -13.54 20.81
CA HIS A 240 -26.76 -13.33 22.07
C HIS A 240 -27.57 -12.43 23.02
N ARG A 241 -27.59 -12.77 24.32
CA ARG A 241 -28.39 -12.00 25.30
C ARG A 241 -27.71 -10.73 25.78
N HIS A 242 -26.48 -10.51 25.44
CA HIS A 242 -25.67 -9.36 25.83
C HIS A 242 -25.80 -9.02 27.33
N HIS A 243 -24.76 -9.32 28.12
CA HIS A 243 -24.72 -9.15 29.59
C HIS A 243 -25.56 -10.11 30.44
N GLY A 244 -26.02 -11.25 29.92
CA GLY A 244 -26.71 -12.24 30.73
C GLY A 244 -25.96 -12.61 32.01
N THR A 245 -24.65 -12.83 31.92
CA THR A 245 -23.77 -13.15 33.02
C THR A 245 -23.39 -11.93 33.90
N MET A 246 -23.35 -10.73 33.33
CA MET A 246 -22.99 -9.50 34.05
C MET A 246 -24.18 -8.89 34.78
N ALA A 247 -25.40 -9.04 34.26
CA ALA A 247 -26.64 -8.61 34.90
C ALA A 247 -26.98 -9.42 36.16
N ALA A 248 -26.50 -10.65 36.23
CA ALA A 248 -26.68 -11.51 37.45
C ALA A 248 -25.80 -11.06 38.64
N VAL A 249 -24.86 -10.16 38.39
CA VAL A 249 -24.07 -9.49 39.46
C VAL A 249 -24.67 -8.09 39.64
N ASP A 250 -25.81 -7.98 40.29
CA ASP A 250 -26.49 -6.75 40.67
C ASP A 250 -25.57 -5.81 41.47
N ALA A 251 -24.68 -5.11 40.76
CA ALA A 251 -23.94 -4.02 41.30
C ALA A 251 -23.91 -2.86 40.29
N PRO A 252 -24.18 -1.62 40.72
CA PRO A 252 -23.89 -0.45 39.88
C PRO A 252 -22.45 -0.50 39.44
N ASP A 253 -22.14 -0.05 38.22
CA ASP A 253 -20.82 -0.06 37.61
C ASP A 253 -19.67 -0.04 38.61
N THR A 254 -19.08 -1.22 38.88
CA THR A 254 -18.03 -1.40 39.92
C THR A 254 -16.70 -0.83 39.43
N GLY A 255 -16.64 -0.28 38.21
CA GLY A 255 -15.43 0.14 37.54
C GLY A 255 -14.58 -1.04 37.01
N ARG A 256 -15.00 -2.30 37.25
CA ARG A 256 -14.24 -3.49 36.82
C ARG A 256 -14.18 -3.61 35.29
N GLU A 257 -15.27 -3.40 34.62
CA GLU A 257 -15.32 -3.42 33.14
C GLU A 257 -14.42 -2.31 32.59
N THR A 258 -14.56 -1.07 33.05
CA THR A 258 -13.70 0.04 32.68
C THR A 258 -12.22 -0.29 32.91
N PHE A 259 -11.87 -0.86 34.07
CA PHE A 259 -10.51 -1.28 34.39
C PHE A 259 -9.96 -2.29 33.38
N LEU A 260 -10.74 -3.34 33.06
CA LEU A 260 -10.29 -4.39 32.14
C LEU A 260 -10.17 -3.87 30.72
N LEU A 261 -11.16 -3.11 30.23
CA LEU A 261 -11.14 -2.56 28.87
C LEU A 261 -9.94 -1.62 28.65
N GLU A 262 -9.69 -0.67 29.55
CA GLU A 262 -8.58 0.29 29.43
C GLU A 262 -7.22 -0.41 29.53
N ARG A 263 -7.03 -1.31 30.49
CA ARG A 263 -5.79 -2.05 30.68
C ARG A 263 -5.48 -2.95 29.47
N ASN A 264 -6.49 -3.67 29.00
CA ASN A 264 -6.35 -4.65 27.94
C ASN A 264 -6.14 -3.96 26.58
N ALA A 265 -6.78 -2.81 26.34
CA ALA A 265 -6.53 -1.98 25.16
C ALA A 265 -5.06 -1.57 25.04
N LEU A 266 -4.47 -1.06 26.15
CA LEU A 266 -3.06 -0.71 26.19
C LEU A 266 -2.14 -1.95 26.03
N ALA A 267 -2.50 -3.07 26.63
CA ALA A 267 -1.74 -4.31 26.51
C ALA A 267 -1.74 -4.86 25.08
N ALA A 268 -2.89 -4.87 24.40
CA ALA A 268 -3.02 -5.29 23.00
C ALA A 268 -2.25 -4.34 22.08
N LEU A 269 -2.35 -3.02 22.29
CA LEU A 269 -1.61 -2.00 21.55
C LEU A 269 -0.10 -2.22 21.65
N TYR A 270 0.40 -2.32 22.90
CA TYR A 270 1.82 -2.51 23.18
C TYR A 270 2.38 -3.79 22.53
N LYS A 271 1.62 -4.88 22.60
CA LYS A 271 2.03 -6.20 22.11
C LYS A 271 2.09 -6.25 20.59
N ASN A 272 1.14 -5.60 19.88
CA ASN A 272 0.87 -5.87 18.49
C ASN A 272 1.36 -4.78 17.52
N LEU A 273 1.47 -3.50 17.88
CA LEU A 273 2.02 -2.47 16.99
C LEU A 273 3.52 -2.66 16.73
N SER A 274 3.99 -2.26 15.55
CA SER A 274 5.43 -2.15 15.24
C SER A 274 6.13 -1.16 16.18
N ASP A 275 7.46 -1.17 16.22
CA ASP A 275 8.22 -0.24 17.08
C ASP A 275 8.00 1.21 16.63
N GLU A 276 7.92 1.47 15.33
CA GLU A 276 7.68 2.80 14.77
C GLU A 276 6.30 3.34 15.15
N SER A 277 5.24 2.56 14.91
CA SER A 277 3.86 2.95 15.24
C SER A 277 3.68 3.09 16.75
N LEU A 278 4.24 2.17 17.53
CA LEU A 278 4.14 2.17 18.99
C LEU A 278 4.83 3.38 19.62
N ALA A 279 5.98 3.81 19.09
CA ALA A 279 6.71 4.98 19.60
C ALA A 279 5.86 6.26 19.52
N ARG A 280 4.97 6.36 18.54
CA ARG A 280 4.01 7.48 18.41
C ARG A 280 2.73 7.24 19.21
N ALA A 281 2.14 6.05 19.06
CA ALA A 281 0.83 5.74 19.61
C ALA A 281 0.81 5.58 21.14
N LEU A 282 1.80 4.88 21.72
CA LEU A 282 1.73 4.53 23.16
C LEU A 282 1.78 5.75 24.09
N PRO A 283 2.69 6.74 23.92
CA PRO A 283 2.70 7.92 24.79
C PRO A 283 1.39 8.71 24.71
N ALA A 284 0.87 8.88 23.49
CA ALA A 284 -0.41 9.55 23.25
C ALA A 284 -1.59 8.76 23.82
N ALA A 285 -1.60 7.42 23.70
CA ALA A 285 -2.65 6.55 24.23
C ALA A 285 -2.68 6.56 25.76
N LEU A 286 -1.51 6.56 26.43
CA LEU A 286 -1.40 6.69 27.89
C LEU A 286 -1.97 8.03 28.38
N ALA A 287 -1.59 9.15 27.75
CA ALA A 287 -2.12 10.47 28.06
C ALA A 287 -3.64 10.53 27.84
N LEU A 288 -4.12 9.96 26.74
CA LEU A 288 -5.54 9.91 26.40
C LEU A 288 -6.34 9.01 27.36
N ALA A 289 -5.76 7.90 27.87
CA ALA A 289 -6.40 7.02 28.84
C ALA A 289 -6.64 7.75 30.17
N VAL A 290 -5.66 8.54 30.66
CA VAL A 290 -5.84 9.38 31.84
C VAL A 290 -6.93 10.44 31.60
N ARG A 291 -6.93 11.09 30.44
CA ARG A 291 -7.96 12.08 30.08
C ARG A 291 -9.37 11.45 30.00
N ARG A 292 -9.47 10.23 29.49
CA ARG A 292 -10.75 9.48 29.49
C ARG A 292 -11.23 9.17 30.90
N ALA A 293 -10.32 8.75 31.78
CA ALA A 293 -10.66 8.44 33.15
C ALA A 293 -11.23 9.66 33.89
N THR A 294 -10.62 10.85 33.74
CA THR A 294 -11.11 12.09 34.33
C THR A 294 -12.45 12.54 33.71
N ALA A 295 -12.58 12.51 32.39
CA ALA A 295 -13.78 12.91 31.69
C ALA A 295 -14.99 12.02 32.03
N ARG A 296 -14.80 10.70 32.13
CA ARG A 296 -15.86 9.76 32.55
C ARG A 296 -16.38 10.04 33.96
N GLY A 297 -15.51 10.47 34.84
CA GLY A 297 -15.88 10.82 36.23
C GLY A 297 -16.47 12.19 36.40
N GLY A 298 -16.54 12.99 35.34
CA GLY A 298 -17.00 14.39 35.42
C GLY A 298 -16.09 15.26 36.31
N ILE A 299 -14.81 14.86 36.43
CA ILE A 299 -13.83 15.65 37.21
C ILE A 299 -13.40 16.84 36.35
N ASP A 300 -13.73 18.01 36.84
CA ASP A 300 -13.27 19.30 36.28
C ASP A 300 -11.96 19.72 36.95
N PRO A 301 -10.82 19.74 36.20
CA PRO A 301 -9.53 20.17 36.77
C PRO A 301 -9.56 21.57 37.36
N ASP A 302 -10.39 22.46 36.80
CA ASP A 302 -10.50 23.85 37.28
C ASP A 302 -11.15 23.95 38.66
N GLN A 303 -11.96 22.97 39.07
CA GLN A 303 -12.55 22.90 40.42
C GLN A 303 -11.54 22.52 41.52
N LEU A 304 -10.45 21.84 41.12
CA LEU A 304 -9.41 21.42 42.06
C LEU A 304 -8.36 22.52 42.31
N ASP A 305 -8.34 23.58 41.49
CA ASP A 305 -7.42 24.73 41.53
C ASP A 305 -5.95 24.39 41.88
N LEU A 306 -5.43 23.31 41.28
CA LEU A 306 -4.07 22.81 41.54
C LEU A 306 -2.98 23.77 41.03
N GLU A 307 -3.30 24.64 40.05
CA GLU A 307 -2.34 25.58 39.45
C GLU A 307 -2.30 26.95 40.17
N LYS A 308 -3.37 27.35 40.81
CA LYS A 308 -3.52 28.71 41.35
C LYS A 308 -3.49 28.78 42.89
N GLY A 309 -3.39 27.62 43.54
CA GLY A 309 -3.57 27.50 44.99
C GLY A 309 -2.56 28.24 45.84
N VAL A 310 -2.89 29.45 46.25
CA VAL A 310 -2.15 30.26 47.26
C VAL A 310 -2.79 30.14 48.66
N GLY A 311 -3.71 29.20 48.86
CA GLY A 311 -4.43 28.98 50.11
C GLY A 311 -4.74 27.50 50.37
N PRO A 312 -5.17 27.13 51.58
CA PRO A 312 -5.57 25.75 51.81
C PRO A 312 -6.78 25.44 50.96
N VAL A 313 -6.61 24.53 49.98
CA VAL A 313 -7.72 23.99 49.18
C VAL A 313 -8.51 23.06 50.12
N ASP A 314 -9.78 23.41 50.33
CA ASP A 314 -10.69 22.53 51.05
C ASP A 314 -11.04 21.35 50.12
N THR A 315 -10.31 20.24 50.29
CA THR A 315 -10.52 18.99 49.54
C THR A 315 -11.50 18.03 50.19
N SER A 316 -12.16 18.49 51.26
CA SER A 316 -13.05 17.62 52.04
C SER A 316 -14.27 17.10 51.32
N ASP A 317 -14.66 17.75 50.22
CA ASP A 317 -15.85 17.37 49.40
C ASP A 317 -15.51 16.80 48.02
N VAL A 318 -14.24 16.53 47.67
CA VAL A 318 -13.87 15.97 46.39
C VAL A 318 -14.06 14.46 46.41
N SER A 319 -15.17 13.98 45.90
CA SER A 319 -15.42 12.55 45.69
C SER A 319 -14.87 12.13 44.33
N VAL A 320 -13.85 11.25 44.29
CA VAL A 320 -13.33 10.66 43.03
C VAL A 320 -14.21 9.47 42.64
N PRO A 321 -14.92 9.50 41.50
CA PRO A 321 -15.74 8.38 41.05
C PRO A 321 -14.93 7.10 40.89
N ARG A 322 -15.52 5.94 41.14
CA ARG A 322 -14.88 4.61 40.96
C ARG A 322 -14.42 4.39 39.54
N THR A 323 -15.15 4.88 38.53
CA THR A 323 -14.79 4.79 37.12
C THR A 323 -13.53 5.56 36.77
N THR A 324 -13.31 6.75 37.35
CA THR A 324 -12.06 7.49 37.23
C THR A 324 -10.90 6.70 37.83
N LEU A 325 -11.09 6.22 39.09
CA LEU A 325 -10.05 5.45 39.77
C LEU A 325 -9.72 4.17 39.00
N ALA A 326 -10.74 3.47 38.48
CA ALA A 326 -10.57 2.28 37.66
C ALA A 326 -9.73 2.54 36.39
N GLY A 327 -9.97 3.67 35.69
CA GLY A 327 -9.18 4.06 34.53
C GLY A 327 -7.72 4.37 34.86
N VAL A 328 -7.46 5.08 35.96
CA VAL A 328 -6.09 5.35 36.43
C VAL A 328 -5.36 4.08 36.83
N LEU A 329 -6.02 3.20 37.62
CA LEU A 329 -5.47 1.91 38.05
C LEU A 329 -5.25 0.94 36.88
N ALA A 330 -6.01 1.08 35.80
CA ALA A 330 -5.79 0.31 34.58
C ALA A 330 -4.43 0.65 33.93
N VAL A 331 -4.06 1.93 33.89
CA VAL A 331 -2.76 2.37 33.39
C VAL A 331 -1.62 1.85 34.30
N ASP A 332 -1.79 1.97 35.63
CA ASP A 332 -0.83 1.46 36.59
C ASP A 332 -0.60 -0.07 36.43
N ARG A 333 -1.67 -0.84 36.38
CA ARG A 333 -1.60 -2.29 36.16
C ARG A 333 -1.01 -2.66 34.79
N PHE A 334 -1.26 -1.90 33.76
CA PHE A 334 -0.61 -2.10 32.47
C PHE A 334 0.92 -1.96 32.59
N VAL A 335 1.42 -0.98 33.33
CA VAL A 335 2.87 -0.82 33.57
C VAL A 335 3.46 -2.06 34.27
N GLU A 336 2.78 -2.60 35.27
CA GLU A 336 3.20 -3.84 35.91
C GLU A 336 3.23 -5.06 34.98
N MET A 337 2.36 -5.08 33.95
CA MET A 337 2.31 -6.16 32.96
C MET A 337 3.42 -6.04 31.91
N MET A 338 4.00 -4.86 31.68
CA MET A 338 4.95 -4.61 30.59
C MET A 338 6.10 -5.62 30.49
N PRO A 339 6.78 -6.07 31.58
CA PRO A 339 7.85 -7.05 31.45
C PRO A 339 7.40 -8.35 30.76
N SER A 340 6.25 -8.88 31.16
CA SER A 340 5.70 -10.11 30.56
C SER A 340 5.11 -9.89 29.16
N LEU A 341 4.61 -8.68 28.89
CA LEU A 341 4.13 -8.30 27.57
C LEU A 341 5.30 -8.12 26.59
N ALA A 342 6.45 -7.62 27.06
CA ALA A 342 7.64 -7.44 26.23
C ALA A 342 8.18 -8.78 25.69
N GLU A 343 8.14 -9.86 26.51
CA GLU A 343 8.49 -11.20 26.04
C GLU A 343 7.57 -11.66 24.90
N SER A 344 6.25 -11.49 25.06
CA SER A 344 5.27 -11.83 24.04
C SER A 344 5.40 -10.95 22.80
N ARG A 345 5.64 -9.63 23.00
CA ARG A 345 5.90 -8.70 21.91
C ARG A 345 7.07 -9.14 21.04
N ALA A 346 8.19 -9.55 21.67
CA ALA A 346 9.36 -10.01 20.93
C ALA A 346 9.03 -11.21 20.02
N VAL A 347 8.21 -12.13 20.49
CA VAL A 347 7.74 -13.28 19.70
C VAL A 347 6.86 -12.83 18.54
N GLU A 348 5.88 -11.95 18.79
CA GLU A 348 4.95 -11.49 17.74
C GLU A 348 5.65 -10.63 16.71
N GLN A 349 6.54 -9.72 17.10
CA GLN A 349 7.28 -8.89 16.15
C GLN A 349 8.25 -9.72 15.29
N ALA A 350 8.89 -10.77 15.86
CA ALA A 350 9.76 -11.67 15.10
C ALA A 350 8.99 -12.53 14.07
N ALA A 351 7.73 -12.86 14.37
CA ALA A 351 6.86 -13.66 13.51
C ALA A 351 5.98 -12.81 12.57
N ARG A 352 6.11 -11.49 12.61
CA ARG A 352 5.30 -10.55 11.83
C ARG A 352 5.57 -10.71 10.33
N VAL A 353 4.51 -10.85 9.54
CA VAL A 353 4.52 -10.92 8.07
C VAL A 353 3.92 -9.64 7.45
N ARG A 354 2.88 -9.09 8.09
CA ARG A 354 2.22 -7.85 7.63
C ARG A 354 2.65 -6.65 8.46
N THR A 355 2.81 -5.52 7.80
CA THR A 355 3.06 -4.22 8.45
C THR A 355 1.79 -3.66 9.08
N ASP A 356 1.90 -2.63 9.94
CA ASP A 356 0.72 -1.92 10.45
C ASP A 356 -0.05 -1.24 9.32
N ALA A 357 0.65 -0.74 8.30
CA ALA A 357 0.05 -0.14 7.11
C ALA A 357 -0.83 -1.14 6.33
N ASP A 358 -0.42 -2.41 6.24
CA ASP A 358 -1.22 -3.46 5.59
C ASP A 358 -2.52 -3.73 6.34
N LEU A 359 -2.56 -3.43 7.63
CA LEU A 359 -3.73 -3.65 8.50
C LEU A 359 -4.64 -2.42 8.62
N LEU A 360 -4.21 -1.22 8.19
CA LEU A 360 -5.03 0.00 8.28
C LEU A 360 -6.46 -0.15 7.73
N PRO A 361 -6.69 -0.83 6.57
CA PRO A 361 -8.05 -1.05 6.09
C PRO A 361 -8.94 -1.84 7.05
N LEU A 362 -8.35 -2.72 7.88
CA LEU A 362 -9.06 -3.55 8.85
C LEU A 362 -9.34 -2.80 10.17
N LEU A 363 -8.59 -1.73 10.47
CA LEU A 363 -8.86 -0.88 11.62
C LEU A 363 -10.13 -0.04 11.45
N ARG A 364 -10.62 0.08 10.23
CA ARG A 364 -11.77 0.91 9.85
C ARG A 364 -11.49 2.39 10.16
N LYS A 365 -12.17 2.97 11.14
CA LYS A 365 -12.01 4.38 11.54
C LYS A 365 -10.97 4.50 12.66
N ALA A 366 -9.69 4.26 12.37
CA ALA A 366 -8.63 4.27 13.38
C ALA A 366 -8.53 5.60 14.16
N LEU A 367 -8.87 6.73 13.52
CA LEU A 367 -8.85 8.07 14.14
C LEU A 367 -10.14 8.44 14.87
N GLU A 368 -11.13 7.53 14.97
CA GLU A 368 -12.37 7.78 15.71
C GLU A 368 -12.06 7.99 17.19
N PRO A 369 -12.57 9.08 17.83
CA PRO A 369 -12.25 9.38 19.23
C PRO A 369 -12.94 8.44 20.23
N ALA A 370 -13.95 7.69 19.83
CA ALA A 370 -14.75 6.74 20.63
C ALA A 370 -15.61 7.36 21.74
N TYR A 371 -15.36 8.60 22.16
CA TYR A 371 -16.10 9.30 23.21
C TYR A 371 -16.57 10.67 22.76
N PRO A 372 -17.83 11.07 22.95
CA PRO A 372 -18.39 12.34 22.46
C PRO A 372 -18.26 13.53 23.44
N LEU A 373 -17.40 13.43 24.47
CA LEU A 373 -17.27 14.51 25.47
C LEU A 373 -16.33 15.63 24.93
N PRO A 374 -16.72 16.91 24.96
CA PRO A 374 -15.99 18.01 24.33
C PRO A 374 -14.51 18.13 24.74
N ASP A 375 -14.21 18.05 26.04
CA ASP A 375 -12.84 18.15 26.54
C ASP A 375 -11.97 16.96 26.17
N TYR A 376 -12.56 15.78 26.12
CA TYR A 376 -11.91 14.58 25.63
C TYR A 376 -11.62 14.69 24.12
N LEU A 377 -12.57 15.17 23.31
CA LEU A 377 -12.40 15.37 21.87
C LEU A 377 -11.27 16.35 21.58
N ARG A 378 -11.19 17.47 22.30
CA ARG A 378 -10.10 18.44 22.17
C ARG A 378 -8.74 17.81 22.51
N ALA A 379 -8.66 17.06 23.60
CA ALA A 379 -7.43 16.37 23.98
C ALA A 379 -7.02 15.33 22.93
N HIS A 380 -7.97 14.59 22.38
CA HIS A 380 -7.74 13.63 21.29
C HIS A 380 -7.13 14.33 20.07
N GLU A 381 -7.71 15.45 19.61
CA GLU A 381 -7.19 16.22 18.47
C GLU A 381 -5.77 16.74 18.72
N ILE A 382 -5.50 17.30 19.90
CA ILE A 382 -4.16 17.78 20.29
C ILE A 382 -3.15 16.63 20.25
N LEU A 383 -3.48 15.47 20.80
CA LEU A 383 -2.58 14.32 20.83
C LEU A 383 -2.35 13.72 19.43
N VAL A 384 -3.39 13.66 18.62
CA VAL A 384 -3.29 13.21 17.23
C VAL A 384 -2.32 14.08 16.42
N GLU A 385 -2.36 15.40 16.61
CA GLU A 385 -1.45 16.33 15.95
C GLU A 385 -0.05 16.30 16.55
N ALA A 386 0.08 16.40 17.87
CA ALA A 386 1.36 16.52 18.56
C ALA A 386 2.26 15.30 18.39
N PHE A 387 1.66 14.11 18.27
CA PHE A 387 2.40 12.84 18.09
C PHE A 387 2.43 12.34 16.64
N GLY A 388 1.90 13.11 15.69
CA GLY A 388 1.86 12.71 14.28
C GLY A 388 1.09 11.41 14.06
N ILE A 389 0.01 11.19 14.79
CA ILE A 389 -0.80 9.95 14.71
C ILE A 389 -1.41 9.79 13.30
N LYS A 390 -1.79 10.90 12.65
CA LYS A 390 -2.30 10.89 11.28
C LYS A 390 -1.30 10.32 10.26
N ASP A 391 -0.01 10.44 10.53
CA ASP A 391 1.02 9.93 9.64
C ASP A 391 1.05 8.39 9.59
N VAL A 392 0.61 7.74 10.68
CA VAL A 392 0.62 6.28 10.84
C VAL A 392 -0.77 5.68 10.65
N PHE A 393 -1.83 6.33 11.18
CA PHE A 393 -3.20 5.81 11.19
C PHE A 393 -4.16 6.62 10.32
N GLY A 394 -3.62 7.46 9.41
CA GLY A 394 -4.41 8.39 8.60
C GLY A 394 -5.41 7.71 7.67
N GLN A 395 -6.43 8.46 7.33
CA GLN A 395 -7.49 8.03 6.42
C GLN A 395 -6.93 7.75 5.03
N ARG A 396 -7.66 6.91 4.26
CA ARG A 396 -7.47 6.82 2.81
C ARG A 396 -7.46 8.22 2.20
N ARG A 397 -6.36 8.56 1.51
CA ARG A 397 -6.26 9.84 0.80
C ARG A 397 -7.11 9.78 -0.46
N LYS A 398 -7.61 10.91 -0.88
CA LYS A 398 -8.31 11.07 -2.15
C LYS A 398 -7.28 11.47 -3.20
N ILE A 399 -6.99 10.56 -4.13
CA ILE A 399 -5.93 10.74 -5.12
C ILE A 399 -6.54 10.79 -6.52
N LEU A 400 -6.28 11.90 -7.23
CA LEU A 400 -6.64 12.07 -8.62
C LEU A 400 -5.42 11.81 -9.50
N VAL A 401 -5.50 10.85 -10.41
CA VAL A 401 -4.48 10.60 -11.43
C VAL A 401 -4.98 11.16 -12.75
N LEU A 402 -4.25 12.11 -13.33
CA LEU A 402 -4.60 12.79 -14.58
C LEU A 402 -3.63 12.40 -15.67
N THR A 403 -4.14 11.89 -16.79
CA THR A 403 -3.35 11.57 -17.99
C THR A 403 -3.94 12.21 -19.24
N GLY A 404 -3.04 12.56 -20.18
CA GLY A 404 -3.41 13.02 -21.52
C GLY A 404 -3.63 11.89 -22.51
N ASP A 405 -3.48 10.62 -22.10
CA ASP A 405 -3.55 9.48 -23.00
C ASP A 405 -4.88 8.72 -22.88
N SER A 406 -5.21 7.93 -23.91
CA SER A 406 -6.48 7.21 -23.98
C SER A 406 -6.48 5.98 -23.10
N ILE A 407 -7.48 5.87 -22.22
CA ILE A 407 -7.72 4.71 -21.37
C ILE A 407 -8.70 3.76 -22.07
N THR A 408 -8.20 2.66 -22.61
CA THR A 408 -8.93 1.64 -23.35
C THR A 408 -8.31 0.26 -23.11
N GLU A 409 -8.87 -0.81 -23.65
CA GLU A 409 -8.20 -2.12 -23.64
C GLU A 409 -6.84 -2.12 -24.38
N ARG A 410 -6.63 -1.16 -25.29
CA ARG A 410 -5.39 -0.97 -26.07
C ARG A 410 -4.68 0.29 -25.63
N MET A 411 -3.99 0.23 -24.50
CA MET A 411 -3.26 1.37 -23.93
C MET A 411 -1.83 1.48 -24.47
N ALA A 412 -1.37 2.72 -24.68
CA ALA A 412 0.04 3.05 -24.89
C ALA A 412 0.78 3.22 -23.54
N GLY A 413 2.10 3.42 -23.60
CA GLY A 413 2.95 3.52 -22.39
C GLY A 413 2.45 4.46 -21.31
N PRO A 414 2.12 5.74 -21.64
CA PRO A 414 1.63 6.69 -20.63
C PRO A 414 0.35 6.23 -19.93
N ALA A 415 -0.62 5.69 -20.72
CA ALA A 415 -1.87 5.17 -20.19
C ALA A 415 -1.66 3.95 -19.29
N ILE A 416 -0.77 3.01 -19.69
CA ILE A 416 -0.39 1.83 -18.88
C ILE A 416 0.20 2.29 -17.53
N ARG A 417 1.07 3.31 -17.55
CA ARG A 417 1.68 3.87 -16.35
C ARG A 417 0.64 4.49 -15.43
N ALA A 418 -0.22 5.36 -15.95
CA ALA A 418 -1.31 5.99 -15.18
C ALA A 418 -2.26 4.95 -14.59
N TRP A 419 -2.61 3.91 -15.35
CA TRP A 419 -3.45 2.81 -14.90
C TRP A 419 -2.83 2.04 -13.73
N ASN A 420 -1.55 1.70 -13.83
CA ASN A 420 -0.87 0.94 -12.76
C ASN A 420 -0.58 1.80 -11.53
N ILE A 421 -0.32 3.10 -11.68
CA ILE A 421 -0.27 4.05 -10.56
C ILE A 421 -1.62 4.04 -9.83
N ALA A 422 -2.73 4.22 -10.55
CA ALA A 422 -4.07 4.22 -9.97
C ALA A 422 -4.41 2.87 -9.31
N SER A 423 -4.11 1.77 -9.98
CA SER A 423 -4.35 0.40 -9.48
C SER A 423 -3.57 0.13 -8.19
N THR A 424 -2.29 0.47 -8.15
CA THR A 424 -1.45 0.25 -6.95
C THR A 424 -1.92 1.11 -5.78
N LEU A 425 -2.19 2.39 -6.02
CA LEU A 425 -2.64 3.31 -4.98
C LEU A 425 -4.06 3.00 -4.48
N SER A 426 -4.91 2.38 -5.30
CA SER A 426 -6.29 2.04 -4.91
C SER A 426 -6.37 0.99 -3.80
N ALA A 427 -5.31 0.24 -3.56
CA ALA A 427 -5.22 -0.68 -2.44
C ALA A 427 -5.34 0.05 -1.08
N GLU A 428 -4.77 1.26 -0.97
CA GLU A 428 -4.67 2.02 0.28
C GLU A 428 -5.44 3.35 0.27
N HIS A 429 -5.83 3.85 -0.92
CA HIS A 429 -6.37 5.19 -1.12
C HIS A 429 -7.66 5.17 -1.95
N ASP A 430 -8.43 6.24 -1.89
CA ASP A 430 -9.58 6.46 -2.77
C ASP A 430 -9.06 7.12 -4.05
N VAL A 431 -9.05 6.36 -5.15
CA VAL A 431 -8.41 6.78 -6.39
C VAL A 431 -9.42 7.09 -7.47
N HIS A 432 -9.21 8.19 -8.19
CA HIS A 432 -9.92 8.54 -9.40
C HIS A 432 -8.89 8.74 -10.52
N LEU A 433 -8.94 7.87 -11.53
CA LEU A 433 -8.16 8.02 -12.77
C LEU A 433 -9.00 8.80 -13.80
N MET A 434 -8.46 9.89 -14.31
CA MET A 434 -9.13 10.71 -15.31
C MET A 434 -8.25 10.96 -16.52
N THR A 435 -8.81 10.74 -17.71
CA THR A 435 -8.15 11.04 -18.97
C THR A 435 -8.76 12.28 -19.63
N THR A 436 -7.93 13.06 -20.36
CA THR A 436 -8.42 14.17 -21.17
C THR A 436 -8.95 13.74 -22.54
N ASN A 437 -8.84 12.47 -22.89
CA ASN A 437 -9.39 11.89 -24.11
C ASN A 437 -10.76 11.22 -23.86
N PRO A 438 -11.61 11.06 -24.88
CA PRO A 438 -12.87 10.34 -24.73
C PRO A 438 -12.65 8.94 -24.16
N LEU A 439 -13.46 8.56 -23.18
CA LEU A 439 -13.40 7.23 -22.56
C LEU A 439 -14.21 6.26 -23.42
N VAL A 440 -13.55 5.21 -23.93
CA VAL A 440 -14.19 4.17 -24.73
C VAL A 440 -13.83 2.80 -24.15
N SER A 441 -14.80 2.09 -23.58
CA SER A 441 -14.65 0.73 -23.03
C SER A 441 -13.39 0.55 -22.16
N PRO A 442 -13.29 1.25 -21.02
CA PRO A 442 -12.15 1.07 -20.13
C PRO A 442 -12.16 -0.34 -19.52
N PRO A 443 -10.99 -0.90 -19.16
CA PRO A 443 -10.95 -2.15 -18.41
C PRO A 443 -11.68 -2.05 -17.07
N PRO A 444 -12.17 -3.15 -16.49
CA PRO A 444 -12.71 -3.18 -15.14
C PRO A 444 -11.67 -2.69 -14.11
N ALA A 445 -12.07 -1.82 -13.19
CA ALA A 445 -11.18 -1.22 -12.20
C ALA A 445 -11.79 -1.24 -10.79
N ALA A 446 -10.93 -1.34 -9.78
CA ALA A 446 -11.29 -1.18 -8.36
C ALA A 446 -11.31 0.31 -7.93
N PHE A 447 -11.18 1.23 -8.87
CA PHE A 447 -11.12 2.68 -8.68
C PHE A 447 -12.02 3.38 -9.72
N GLN A 448 -12.35 4.63 -9.46
CA GLN A 448 -13.17 5.41 -10.40
C GLN A 448 -12.36 5.76 -11.66
N VAL A 449 -12.99 5.63 -12.83
CA VAL A 449 -12.42 6.05 -14.13
C VAL A 449 -13.40 6.97 -14.84
N SER A 450 -12.90 8.12 -15.33
CA SER A 450 -13.72 9.06 -16.12
C SER A 450 -12.89 9.83 -17.14
N SER A 451 -13.55 10.66 -17.95
CA SER A 451 -12.89 11.56 -18.91
C SER A 451 -13.47 12.96 -18.85
N GLY A 452 -12.64 13.98 -19.19
CA GLY A 452 -13.07 15.38 -19.24
C GLY A 452 -11.91 16.32 -19.46
N LYS A 453 -12.23 17.56 -19.86
CA LYS A 453 -11.28 18.64 -20.15
C LYS A 453 -11.71 19.95 -19.47
N HIS A 454 -10.75 20.80 -19.18
CA HIS A 454 -11.02 22.15 -18.65
C HIS A 454 -11.89 22.12 -17.38
N ARG A 455 -13.13 22.65 -17.46
CA ARG A 455 -14.03 22.74 -16.29
C ARG A 455 -14.47 21.40 -15.72
N ASP A 456 -14.44 20.33 -16.53
CA ASP A 456 -14.76 18.97 -16.05
C ASP A 456 -13.73 18.48 -15.02
N LEU A 457 -12.52 19.06 -15.04
CA LEU A 457 -11.45 18.73 -14.08
C LEU A 457 -11.63 19.42 -12.72
N ASP A 458 -12.38 20.52 -12.64
CA ASP A 458 -12.47 21.34 -11.41
C ASP A 458 -13.03 20.54 -10.22
N GLY A 459 -14.12 19.81 -10.39
CA GLY A 459 -14.72 19.00 -9.31
C GLY A 459 -13.79 17.87 -8.82
N PRO A 460 -13.22 17.02 -9.70
CA PRO A 460 -12.23 16.02 -9.31
C PRO A 460 -10.98 16.62 -8.65
N ILE A 461 -10.48 17.77 -9.09
CA ILE A 461 -9.36 18.46 -8.46
C ILE A 461 -9.76 18.95 -7.06
N GLU A 462 -10.95 19.52 -6.89
CA GLU A 462 -11.43 19.94 -5.57
C GLU A 462 -11.59 18.76 -4.61
N TRP A 463 -12.07 17.64 -5.10
CA TRP A 463 -12.24 16.41 -4.32
C TRP A 463 -10.91 15.83 -3.82
N ALA A 464 -9.82 15.91 -4.60
CA ALA A 464 -8.56 15.23 -4.32
C ALA A 464 -7.73 15.92 -3.23
N ASP A 465 -7.04 15.16 -2.39
CA ASP A 465 -5.96 15.63 -1.52
C ASP A 465 -4.63 15.72 -2.30
N VAL A 466 -4.39 14.73 -3.19
CA VAL A 466 -3.20 14.63 -4.03
C VAL A 466 -3.62 14.53 -5.49
N VAL A 467 -2.97 15.30 -6.36
CA VAL A 467 -3.15 15.23 -7.81
C VAL A 467 -1.84 14.79 -8.46
N ILE A 468 -1.87 13.65 -9.14
CA ILE A 468 -0.75 13.12 -9.93
C ILE A 468 -1.03 13.44 -11.40
N LEU A 469 -0.13 14.10 -12.08
CA LEU A 469 -0.32 14.53 -13.46
C LEU A 469 0.83 14.10 -14.38
N GLN A 470 0.49 13.82 -15.63
CA GLN A 470 1.41 13.41 -16.70
C GLN A 470 1.25 14.31 -17.94
N GLY A 471 2.33 14.46 -18.70
CA GLY A 471 2.30 15.14 -20.01
C GLY A 471 1.83 16.59 -19.94
N HIS A 472 0.95 16.99 -20.84
CA HIS A 472 0.47 18.38 -20.98
C HIS A 472 -0.75 18.75 -20.13
N VAL A 473 -1.17 17.86 -19.21
CA VAL A 473 -2.48 17.99 -18.53
C VAL A 473 -2.58 19.25 -17.66
N LEU A 474 -1.46 19.74 -17.11
CA LEU A 474 -1.48 20.97 -16.32
C LEU A 474 -2.02 22.19 -17.08
N GLU A 475 -1.84 22.26 -18.39
CA GLU A 475 -2.40 23.34 -19.22
C GLU A 475 -3.92 23.28 -19.31
N LEU A 476 -4.50 22.08 -19.26
CA LEU A 476 -5.93 21.84 -19.31
C LEU A 476 -6.63 22.00 -17.95
N ALA A 477 -5.85 22.19 -16.87
CA ALA A 477 -6.31 22.33 -15.48
C ALA A 477 -5.96 23.70 -14.89
N PRO A 478 -6.58 24.82 -15.35
CA PRO A 478 -6.26 26.16 -14.86
C PRO A 478 -6.50 26.38 -13.38
N SER A 479 -7.47 25.66 -12.78
CA SER A 479 -7.75 25.67 -11.34
C SER A 479 -6.53 25.18 -10.55
N LEU A 480 -5.81 24.17 -11.04
CA LEU A 480 -4.64 23.62 -10.39
C LEU A 480 -3.45 24.61 -10.38
N LYS A 481 -3.35 25.48 -11.40
CA LYS A 481 -2.37 26.57 -11.44
C LYS A 481 -2.65 27.68 -10.42
N LYS A 482 -3.93 27.89 -10.04
CA LYS A 482 -4.39 28.99 -9.17
C LYS A 482 -4.51 28.58 -7.69
N GLN A 483 -4.79 27.31 -7.41
CA GLN A 483 -4.95 26.80 -6.02
C GLN A 483 -3.59 26.44 -5.43
N HIS A 484 -2.80 27.46 -5.04
CA HIS A 484 -1.42 27.26 -4.61
C HIS A 484 -1.23 26.66 -3.22
N GLU A 485 -2.21 26.76 -2.31
CA GLU A 485 -1.92 26.61 -0.88
C GLU A 485 -2.43 25.30 -0.25
N HIS A 486 -3.33 24.56 -0.90
CA HIS A 486 -4.00 23.41 -0.25
C HIS A 486 -3.94 22.07 -0.99
N LYS A 487 -3.42 22.04 -2.23
CA LYS A 487 -3.36 20.81 -3.04
C LYS A 487 -1.94 20.35 -3.25
N ILE A 488 -1.66 19.10 -2.89
CA ILE A 488 -0.39 18.42 -3.19
C ILE A 488 -0.41 17.97 -4.64
N VAL A 489 0.61 18.34 -5.39
CA VAL A 489 0.76 17.99 -6.81
C VAL A 489 2.02 17.14 -7.00
N VAL A 490 1.83 15.98 -7.62
CA VAL A 490 2.91 15.10 -8.08
C VAL A 490 3.00 15.22 -9.60
N ALA A 491 4.17 15.58 -10.11
CA ALA A 491 4.42 15.60 -11.56
C ALA A 491 5.23 14.36 -11.97
N ASP A 492 4.64 13.56 -12.84
CA ASP A 492 5.29 12.39 -13.41
C ASP A 492 6.05 12.81 -14.68
N VAL A 493 7.33 13.15 -14.51
CA VAL A 493 8.23 13.67 -15.54
C VAL A 493 9.14 12.57 -16.11
N TYR A 494 8.59 11.36 -16.23
CA TYR A 494 9.30 10.18 -16.74
C TYR A 494 9.76 10.32 -18.21
N ASP A 495 9.24 11.30 -18.91
CA ASP A 495 9.49 11.52 -20.32
C ASP A 495 10.04 12.96 -20.56
N PRO A 496 11.29 13.09 -21.01
CA PRO A 496 11.85 14.37 -21.44
C PRO A 496 11.33 14.81 -22.83
N MET A 497 10.02 15.08 -22.93
CA MET A 497 9.26 15.35 -24.14
C MET A 497 9.93 16.37 -25.10
N HIS A 498 10.65 17.37 -24.55
CA HIS A 498 11.35 18.38 -25.34
C HIS A 498 12.56 17.80 -26.12
N LEU A 499 13.20 16.71 -25.58
CA LEU A 499 14.27 16.01 -26.29
C LEU A 499 13.70 15.09 -27.37
N GLU A 500 12.59 14.40 -27.09
CA GLU A 500 11.89 13.58 -28.10
C GLU A 500 11.41 14.45 -29.27
N LEU A 501 10.88 15.63 -28.97
CA LEU A 501 10.36 16.56 -29.98
C LEU A 501 11.46 17.01 -30.98
N LEU A 502 12.70 17.14 -30.49
CA LEU A 502 13.84 17.46 -31.37
C LEU A 502 14.09 16.36 -32.42
N GLU A 503 13.90 15.10 -32.03
CA GLU A 503 14.05 13.97 -32.96
C GLU A 503 12.82 13.79 -33.87
N GLN A 504 11.61 13.92 -33.30
CA GLN A 504 10.36 13.85 -34.10
C GLN A 504 10.28 14.87 -35.20
N GLY A 505 10.73 16.10 -34.91
CA GLY A 505 10.61 17.23 -35.81
C GLY A 505 11.74 17.41 -36.80
N LYS A 506 12.69 16.47 -36.97
CA LYS A 506 13.89 16.63 -37.80
C LYS A 506 13.60 17.06 -39.25
N ASP A 507 12.48 16.59 -39.79
CA ASP A 507 12.08 16.90 -41.18
C ASP A 507 11.19 18.14 -41.30
N ALA A 508 10.84 18.80 -40.16
CA ALA A 508 10.02 20.02 -40.18
C ALA A 508 10.88 21.30 -40.30
N PRO A 509 10.32 22.44 -40.78
CA PRO A 509 11.02 23.71 -40.83
C PRO A 509 11.47 24.19 -39.44
N ASP A 510 12.65 24.85 -39.37
CA ASP A 510 13.29 25.27 -38.14
C ASP A 510 12.43 26.21 -37.27
N ASP A 511 11.67 27.14 -37.89
CA ASP A 511 10.76 28.04 -37.18
C ASP A 511 9.61 27.27 -36.50
N ARG A 512 9.08 26.24 -37.15
CA ARG A 512 8.06 25.36 -36.56
C ARG A 512 8.64 24.54 -35.41
N ARG A 513 9.81 23.95 -35.61
CA ARG A 513 10.52 23.19 -34.56
C ARG A 513 10.79 24.05 -33.32
N ALA A 514 11.27 25.28 -33.52
CA ALA A 514 11.54 26.21 -32.42
C ALA A 514 10.27 26.57 -31.65
N LEU A 515 9.15 26.77 -32.35
CA LEU A 515 7.86 27.09 -31.71
C LEU A 515 7.32 25.91 -30.89
N ASP A 516 7.35 24.71 -31.45
CA ASP A 516 6.87 23.50 -30.80
C ASP A 516 7.74 23.18 -29.55
N LEU A 517 9.06 23.29 -29.67
CA LEU A 517 9.99 23.14 -28.56
C LEU A 517 9.75 24.14 -27.42
N ALA A 518 9.59 25.42 -27.77
CA ALA A 518 9.28 26.47 -26.77
C ALA A 518 7.92 26.24 -26.10
N GLY A 519 6.96 25.65 -26.81
CA GLY A 519 5.66 25.25 -26.24
C GLY A 519 5.81 24.16 -25.16
N VAL A 520 6.48 23.07 -25.53
CA VAL A 520 6.71 21.94 -24.59
C VAL A 520 7.57 22.34 -23.39
N THR A 521 8.63 23.13 -23.61
CA THR A 521 9.48 23.63 -22.52
C THR A 521 8.68 24.41 -21.50
N ARG A 522 7.79 25.32 -21.92
CA ARG A 522 6.92 26.08 -21.03
C ARG A 522 5.99 25.17 -20.20
N VAL A 523 5.49 24.09 -20.78
CA VAL A 523 4.66 23.12 -20.04
C VAL A 523 5.48 22.43 -18.96
N LEU A 524 6.69 21.97 -19.31
CA LEU A 524 7.61 21.33 -18.35
C LEU A 524 8.02 22.29 -17.24
N ASP A 525 8.40 23.53 -17.58
CA ASP A 525 8.73 24.57 -16.58
C ASP A 525 7.56 24.78 -15.60
N ALA A 526 6.34 24.92 -16.13
CA ALA A 526 5.14 25.12 -15.29
C ALA A 526 4.89 23.92 -14.35
N GLN A 527 5.17 22.69 -14.77
CA GLN A 527 5.06 21.50 -13.90
C GLN A 527 6.16 21.49 -12.84
N LEU A 528 7.40 21.75 -13.23
CA LEU A 528 8.55 21.78 -12.33
C LEU A 528 8.44 22.90 -11.30
N GLU A 529 7.86 24.06 -11.66
CA GLU A 529 7.56 25.14 -10.73
C GLU A 529 6.42 24.79 -9.77
N ARG A 530 5.39 24.06 -10.25
CA ARG A 530 4.15 23.86 -9.48
C ARG A 530 4.20 22.65 -8.54
N ALA A 531 4.80 21.54 -8.95
CA ALA A 531 4.65 20.28 -8.22
C ALA A 531 5.43 20.26 -6.90
N ASP A 532 4.95 19.43 -5.99
CA ASP A 532 5.51 19.17 -4.67
C ASP A 532 6.42 17.93 -4.64
N PHE A 533 6.18 17.00 -5.56
CA PHE A 533 6.97 15.79 -5.72
C PHE A 533 7.07 15.40 -7.19
N PHE A 534 8.20 14.84 -7.59
CA PHE A 534 8.47 14.48 -8.97
C PHE A 534 8.84 13.01 -9.10
N LEU A 535 8.37 12.39 -10.18
CA LEU A 535 8.71 11.01 -10.54
C LEU A 535 9.48 11.02 -11.86
N CYS A 536 10.61 10.34 -11.92
CA CYS A 536 11.36 10.10 -13.13
C CYS A 536 11.67 8.61 -13.30
N ALA A 537 12.01 8.15 -14.51
CA ALA A 537 12.10 6.72 -14.79
C ALA A 537 13.51 6.11 -14.53
N SER A 538 14.55 6.92 -14.43
CA SER A 538 15.93 6.43 -14.24
C SER A 538 16.79 7.43 -13.47
N GLU A 539 17.95 6.99 -12.94
CA GLU A 539 18.93 7.87 -12.33
C GLU A 539 19.52 8.89 -13.33
N ARG A 540 19.65 8.54 -14.60
CA ARG A 540 20.08 9.50 -15.65
C ARG A 540 19.06 10.62 -15.78
N GLN A 541 17.76 10.30 -15.84
CA GLN A 541 16.69 11.31 -15.84
C GLN A 541 16.67 12.11 -14.53
N ARG A 542 16.94 11.45 -13.39
CA ARG A 542 16.98 12.14 -12.09
C ARG A 542 18.02 13.25 -12.10
N HIS A 543 19.25 12.96 -12.54
CA HIS A 543 20.30 13.98 -12.65
C HIS A 543 19.94 15.10 -13.65
N PHE A 544 19.30 14.75 -14.76
CA PHE A 544 18.83 15.72 -15.74
C PHE A 544 17.79 16.68 -15.13
N TRP A 545 16.76 16.15 -14.47
CA TRP A 545 15.72 16.94 -13.82
C TRP A 545 16.24 17.74 -12.61
N LEU A 546 17.19 17.22 -11.84
CA LEU A 546 17.82 18.00 -10.77
C LEU A 546 18.52 19.23 -11.30
N GLY A 547 19.19 19.14 -12.45
CA GLY A 547 19.78 20.31 -13.11
C GLY A 547 18.73 21.37 -13.49
N HIS A 548 17.58 20.92 -14.00
CA HIS A 548 16.47 21.83 -14.38
C HIS A 548 15.83 22.44 -13.13
N LEU A 549 15.54 21.65 -12.10
CA LEU A 549 15.00 22.11 -10.82
C LEU A 549 15.95 23.11 -10.13
N ALA A 550 17.27 22.90 -10.23
CA ALA A 550 18.25 23.84 -9.72
C ALA A 550 18.19 25.18 -10.46
N ALA A 551 18.06 25.15 -11.80
CA ALA A 551 17.91 26.37 -12.62
C ALA A 551 16.62 27.17 -12.31
N LEU A 552 15.55 26.47 -11.94
CA LEU A 552 14.28 27.07 -11.48
C LEU A 552 14.29 27.49 -10.00
N GLY A 553 15.42 27.29 -9.27
CA GLY A 553 15.55 27.68 -7.86
C GLY A 553 14.80 26.73 -6.87
N ARG A 554 14.37 25.55 -7.31
CA ARG A 554 13.64 24.58 -6.49
C ARG A 554 14.53 23.86 -5.47
N LEU A 555 15.85 23.82 -5.69
CA LEU A 555 16.82 23.26 -4.73
C LEU A 555 17.18 24.34 -3.69
N SER A 556 16.40 24.41 -2.62
CA SER A 556 16.60 25.38 -1.55
C SER A 556 17.50 24.84 -0.43
N PRO A 557 18.14 25.70 0.37
CA PRO A 557 18.88 25.27 1.57
C PRO A 557 18.02 24.44 2.51
N ARG A 558 16.76 24.82 2.72
CA ARG A 558 15.82 24.11 3.58
C ARG A 558 15.52 22.66 3.09
N LEU A 559 15.41 22.48 1.78
CA LEU A 559 15.25 21.15 1.19
C LEU A 559 16.52 20.32 1.40
N TYR A 560 17.68 20.89 1.09
CA TYR A 560 18.98 20.22 1.17
C TYR A 560 19.36 19.87 2.61
N ASP A 561 19.08 20.73 3.59
CA ASP A 561 19.35 20.49 5.01
C ASP A 561 18.44 19.37 5.56
N ALA A 562 17.20 19.27 5.06
CA ALA A 562 16.27 18.21 5.45
C ALA A 562 16.56 16.86 4.75
N ASP A 563 17.00 16.91 3.49
CA ASP A 563 17.31 15.73 2.68
C ASP A 563 18.42 16.06 1.65
N PRO A 564 19.68 15.82 1.98
CA PRO A 564 20.81 16.03 1.07
C PRO A 564 20.76 15.16 -0.20
N THR A 565 20.01 14.06 -0.17
CA THR A 565 19.81 13.18 -1.33
C THR A 565 18.79 13.72 -2.33
N THR A 566 17.94 14.67 -1.90
CA THR A 566 16.82 15.24 -2.66
C THR A 566 15.76 14.23 -3.12
N GLN A 567 15.78 13.02 -2.57
CA GLN A 567 14.79 11.98 -2.90
C GLN A 567 13.38 12.33 -2.43
N SER A 568 13.28 13.17 -1.38
CA SER A 568 12.01 13.71 -0.89
C SER A 568 11.35 14.71 -1.86
N LEU A 569 12.08 15.20 -2.87
CA LEU A 569 11.57 16.06 -3.94
C LEU A 569 11.42 15.31 -5.26
N LEU A 570 12.41 14.52 -5.64
CA LEU A 570 12.47 13.80 -6.93
C LEU A 570 12.94 12.37 -6.73
N ALA A 571 12.05 11.41 -6.98
CA ALA A 571 12.32 9.99 -6.85
C ALA A 571 12.38 9.27 -8.20
N VAL A 572 13.20 8.21 -8.25
CA VAL A 572 13.22 7.28 -9.38
C VAL A 572 12.08 6.29 -9.21
N VAL A 573 11.14 6.36 -10.13
CA VAL A 573 9.96 5.50 -10.24
C VAL A 573 9.89 5.01 -11.69
N PRO A 574 10.56 3.91 -12.02
CA PRO A 574 10.59 3.37 -13.38
C PRO A 574 9.21 2.89 -13.82
N PHE A 575 9.05 2.60 -15.10
CA PHE A 575 7.94 1.77 -15.55
C PHE A 575 8.07 0.38 -14.94
N GLY A 576 6.94 -0.25 -14.64
CA GLY A 576 6.90 -1.56 -14.04
C GLY A 576 6.44 -2.66 -14.98
N LEU A 577 6.58 -3.88 -14.49
CA LEU A 577 6.02 -5.08 -15.09
C LEU A 577 5.00 -5.75 -14.18
N SER A 578 4.19 -6.66 -14.76
CA SER A 578 3.34 -7.53 -13.96
C SER A 578 4.22 -8.39 -13.03
N PRO A 579 3.87 -8.51 -11.73
CA PRO A 579 4.56 -9.42 -10.81
C PRO A 579 4.32 -10.90 -11.15
N GLN A 580 3.27 -11.20 -11.92
CA GLN A 580 2.98 -12.55 -12.39
C GLN A 580 3.81 -12.83 -13.65
N ALA A 581 4.43 -14.01 -13.71
CA ALA A 581 5.11 -14.46 -14.91
C ALA A 581 4.13 -14.55 -16.10
N PRO A 582 4.57 -14.25 -17.32
CA PRO A 582 3.72 -14.35 -18.49
C PRO A 582 3.31 -15.81 -18.73
N THR A 583 2.02 -16.01 -18.99
CA THR A 583 1.46 -17.31 -19.33
C THR A 583 0.77 -17.24 -20.68
N ARG A 584 0.87 -18.30 -21.45
CA ARG A 584 0.22 -18.39 -22.77
C ARG A 584 -1.30 -18.47 -22.60
N THR A 585 -2.01 -17.56 -23.23
CA THR A 585 -3.48 -17.47 -23.20
C THR A 585 -4.12 -17.63 -24.59
N GLY A 586 -3.30 -17.66 -25.64
CA GLY A 586 -3.79 -17.74 -27.02
C GLY A 586 -2.65 -17.98 -28.01
N PRO A 587 -2.95 -17.86 -29.33
CA PRO A 587 -1.94 -17.99 -30.38
C PRO A 587 -0.92 -16.86 -30.29
N GLY A 588 0.34 -17.18 -30.54
CA GLY A 588 1.44 -16.22 -30.59
C GLY A 588 1.88 -15.87 -32.00
N LEU A 589 3.08 -15.24 -32.11
CA LEU A 589 3.65 -14.74 -33.35
C LEU A 589 3.91 -15.87 -34.37
N ARG A 590 4.36 -17.05 -33.92
CA ARG A 590 4.66 -18.19 -34.83
C ARG A 590 3.42 -18.61 -35.59
N SER A 591 2.30 -18.76 -34.89
CA SER A 591 1.00 -19.11 -35.49
C SER A 591 0.46 -18.00 -36.39
N ALA A 592 0.60 -16.74 -35.95
CA ALA A 592 0.06 -15.58 -36.69
C ALA A 592 0.81 -15.28 -38.00
N LEU A 593 2.13 -15.56 -38.06
CA LEU A 593 3.00 -15.19 -39.15
C LEU A 593 3.51 -16.43 -39.94
N GLY A 594 3.09 -17.63 -39.59
CA GLY A 594 3.50 -18.86 -40.27
C GLY A 594 4.99 -19.21 -40.08
N ILE A 595 5.59 -18.82 -38.92
CA ILE A 595 6.98 -19.10 -38.56
C ILE A 595 7.08 -20.50 -37.99
N GLY A 596 8.06 -21.29 -38.47
CA GLY A 596 8.24 -22.67 -38.02
C GLY A 596 8.71 -22.82 -36.58
N GLU A 597 8.37 -23.93 -35.95
CA GLU A 597 8.79 -24.24 -34.57
C GLU A 597 10.31 -24.32 -34.37
N SER A 598 11.05 -24.70 -35.42
CA SER A 598 12.52 -24.79 -35.41
C SER A 598 13.22 -23.48 -35.66
N ASP A 599 12.50 -22.45 -36.16
CA ASP A 599 13.07 -21.14 -36.47
C ASP A 599 13.46 -20.40 -35.17
N ARG A 600 14.53 -19.60 -35.23
CA ARG A 600 14.97 -18.73 -34.14
C ARG A 600 14.44 -17.33 -34.34
N VAL A 601 13.73 -16.82 -33.33
CA VAL A 601 12.99 -15.56 -33.44
C VAL A 601 13.61 -14.46 -32.64
N VAL A 602 13.99 -13.38 -33.31
CA VAL A 602 14.32 -12.07 -32.74
C VAL A 602 13.09 -11.17 -32.74
N LEU A 603 12.73 -10.61 -31.61
CA LEU A 603 11.56 -9.77 -31.47
C LEU A 603 11.92 -8.30 -31.23
N TRP A 604 11.38 -7.41 -32.07
CA TRP A 604 11.29 -5.99 -31.81
C TRP A 604 9.92 -5.68 -31.21
N ALA A 605 9.83 -5.57 -29.88
CA ALA A 605 8.58 -5.31 -29.19
C ALA A 605 8.27 -3.80 -29.16
N GLY A 606 7.15 -3.40 -29.77
CA GLY A 606 6.65 -2.01 -29.77
C GLY A 606 6.87 -1.26 -31.08
N GLY A 607 6.53 0.03 -31.09
CA GLY A 607 6.54 0.87 -32.27
C GLY A 607 7.93 1.19 -32.84
N VAL A 608 7.95 1.67 -34.10
CA VAL A 608 9.15 2.11 -34.79
C VAL A 608 9.09 3.63 -34.95
N TYR A 609 10.00 4.34 -34.27
CA TYR A 609 10.03 5.81 -34.24
C TYR A 609 11.38 6.35 -34.70
N SER A 610 11.45 7.64 -35.04
CA SER A 610 12.62 8.29 -35.66
C SER A 610 13.92 8.24 -34.84
N TRP A 611 13.82 8.10 -33.53
CA TRP A 611 14.96 7.96 -32.61
C TRP A 611 15.52 6.53 -32.50
N PHE A 612 14.86 5.57 -33.13
CA PHE A 612 15.36 4.19 -33.24
C PHE A 612 16.12 3.97 -34.55
N ASP A 613 17.00 2.97 -34.54
CA ASP A 613 17.77 2.54 -35.70
C ASP A 613 17.38 1.14 -36.21
N PRO A 614 16.19 0.96 -36.75
CA PRO A 614 15.80 -0.29 -37.36
C PRO A 614 16.57 -0.59 -38.67
N LEU A 615 17.17 0.44 -39.29
CA LEU A 615 17.87 0.25 -40.55
C LEU A 615 19.18 -0.55 -40.36
N THR A 616 19.94 -0.27 -39.30
CA THR A 616 21.12 -1.08 -38.95
C THR A 616 20.70 -2.49 -38.54
N LEU A 617 19.56 -2.66 -37.84
CA LEU A 617 19.05 -3.98 -37.53
C LEU A 617 18.70 -4.79 -38.80
N ILE A 618 18.05 -4.21 -39.80
CA ILE A 618 17.78 -4.91 -41.06
C ILE A 618 19.07 -5.32 -41.75
N ARG A 619 20.11 -4.44 -41.80
CA ARG A 619 21.42 -4.77 -42.37
C ARG A 619 22.13 -5.90 -41.63
N ALA A 620 22.08 -5.85 -40.28
CA ALA A 620 22.62 -6.89 -39.43
C ALA A 620 21.91 -8.23 -39.67
N PHE A 621 20.60 -8.18 -39.90
CA PHE A 621 19.81 -9.38 -40.15
C PHE A 621 20.12 -9.94 -41.57
N ASP A 622 20.42 -9.10 -42.56
CA ASP A 622 20.91 -9.57 -43.86
C ASP A 622 22.27 -10.31 -43.75
N LEU A 623 23.17 -9.87 -42.83
CA LEU A 623 24.40 -10.58 -42.54
C LEU A 623 24.15 -11.89 -41.78
N LEU A 624 23.25 -11.89 -40.83
CA LEU A 624 22.92 -13.06 -39.99
C LEU A 624 22.31 -14.17 -40.84
N ARG A 625 21.33 -13.89 -41.70
CA ARG A 625 20.66 -14.90 -42.55
C ARG A 625 21.62 -15.65 -43.48
N GLN A 626 22.75 -15.03 -43.88
CA GLN A 626 23.76 -15.68 -44.67
C GLN A 626 24.52 -16.79 -43.94
N ARG A 627 24.49 -16.73 -42.59
CA ARG A 627 25.09 -17.71 -41.69
C ARG A 627 24.06 -18.69 -41.12
N ARG A 628 22.82 -18.23 -40.93
CA ARG A 628 21.73 -18.87 -40.20
C ARG A 628 20.39 -18.64 -40.93
N ASP A 629 20.04 -19.57 -41.81
CA ASP A 629 18.83 -19.45 -42.63
C ASP A 629 17.51 -19.61 -41.84
N ASP A 630 17.59 -20.19 -40.65
CA ASP A 630 16.49 -20.38 -39.69
C ASP A 630 16.22 -19.17 -38.77
N ALA A 631 16.97 -18.05 -38.91
CA ALA A 631 16.74 -16.83 -38.16
C ALA A 631 15.55 -16.00 -38.70
N ARG A 632 14.69 -15.51 -37.83
CA ARG A 632 13.53 -14.67 -38.17
C ARG A 632 13.54 -13.41 -37.32
N LEU A 633 13.28 -12.25 -37.92
CA LEU A 633 13.08 -10.98 -37.21
C LEU A 633 11.61 -10.58 -37.32
N VAL A 634 10.98 -10.27 -36.17
CA VAL A 634 9.59 -9.88 -36.11
C VAL A 634 9.45 -8.48 -35.48
N PHE A 635 8.81 -7.56 -36.21
CA PHE A 635 8.38 -6.28 -35.67
C PHE A 635 6.95 -6.39 -35.17
N LEU A 636 6.74 -6.22 -33.83
CA LEU A 636 5.46 -6.45 -33.16
C LEU A 636 4.38 -5.42 -33.53
N GLY A 637 4.77 -4.19 -33.89
CA GLY A 637 3.84 -3.14 -34.28
C GLY A 637 4.52 -2.07 -35.11
N MET A 638 3.99 -1.81 -36.30
CA MET A 638 4.53 -0.80 -37.22
C MET A 638 3.76 0.53 -37.13
N LYS A 639 2.50 0.53 -36.71
CA LYS A 639 1.63 1.70 -36.62
C LYS A 639 1.26 1.99 -35.17
N HIS A 640 1.18 3.29 -34.82
CA HIS A 640 0.75 3.69 -33.49
C HIS A 640 -0.76 3.43 -33.31
N PRO A 641 -1.27 2.95 -32.14
CA PRO A 641 -2.69 2.69 -31.94
C PRO A 641 -3.55 3.99 -31.95
N ASN A 642 -2.97 5.13 -31.59
CA ASN A 642 -3.62 6.42 -31.68
C ASN A 642 -3.43 7.00 -33.09
N PRO A 643 -4.50 7.16 -33.90
CA PRO A 643 -4.40 7.67 -35.28
C PRO A 643 -3.99 9.17 -35.37
N GLU A 644 -4.03 9.89 -34.21
CA GLU A 644 -3.56 11.29 -34.17
C GLU A 644 -2.03 11.40 -34.14
N VAL A 645 -1.32 10.29 -33.85
CA VAL A 645 0.14 10.25 -33.91
C VAL A 645 0.55 10.07 -35.39
N ALA A 646 1.25 11.06 -35.94
CA ALA A 646 1.71 11.04 -37.32
C ALA A 646 2.64 9.84 -37.59
N GLU A 647 2.44 9.14 -38.70
CA GLU A 647 3.37 8.10 -39.17
C GLU A 647 4.73 8.73 -39.50
N MET A 648 5.79 8.14 -38.91
CA MET A 648 7.16 8.59 -39.16
C MET A 648 7.76 7.84 -40.37
N ASP A 649 8.54 8.53 -41.23
CA ASP A 649 9.14 7.94 -42.45
C ASP A 649 10.08 6.76 -42.13
N ILE A 650 10.66 6.69 -40.94
CA ILE A 650 11.57 5.60 -40.54
C ILE A 650 10.93 4.22 -40.68
N GLY A 651 9.65 4.06 -40.35
CA GLY A 651 8.93 2.79 -40.52
C GLY A 651 8.86 2.38 -42.00
N ALA A 652 8.45 3.32 -42.88
CA ALA A 652 8.40 3.09 -44.32
C ALA A 652 9.80 2.81 -44.90
N ARG A 653 10.84 3.49 -44.42
CA ARG A 653 12.25 3.23 -44.84
C ARG A 653 12.70 1.83 -44.45
N THR A 654 12.30 1.37 -43.27
CA THR A 654 12.65 0.03 -42.73
C THR A 654 12.06 -1.06 -43.64
N VAL A 655 10.77 -0.92 -44.01
CA VAL A 655 10.11 -1.86 -44.93
C VAL A 655 10.79 -1.86 -46.29
N ARG A 656 11.00 -0.66 -46.89
CA ARG A 656 11.66 -0.53 -48.21
C ARG A 656 13.07 -1.14 -48.22
N LEU A 657 13.83 -0.99 -47.11
CA LEU A 657 15.15 -1.61 -47.02
C LEU A 657 15.07 -3.13 -47.00
N ALA A 658 14.16 -3.69 -46.17
CA ALA A 658 13.94 -5.13 -46.08
C ALA A 658 13.50 -5.73 -47.44
N ASP A 659 12.60 -5.04 -48.15
CA ASP A 659 12.16 -5.40 -49.50
C ASP A 659 13.32 -5.43 -50.48
N SER A 660 14.16 -4.36 -50.48
CA SER A 660 15.30 -4.26 -51.40
C SER A 660 16.35 -5.35 -51.19
N LEU A 661 16.46 -5.91 -49.98
CA LEU A 661 17.33 -7.01 -49.62
C LEU A 661 16.66 -8.40 -49.77
N GLY A 662 15.38 -8.43 -50.16
CA GLY A 662 14.59 -9.67 -50.32
C GLY A 662 14.35 -10.43 -49.04
N LEU A 663 14.23 -9.71 -47.92
CA LEU A 663 14.06 -10.26 -46.57
C LEU A 663 12.59 -10.37 -46.13
N THR A 664 11.74 -9.49 -46.67
CA THR A 664 10.31 -9.39 -46.29
C THR A 664 9.58 -10.70 -46.52
N ASP A 665 8.75 -11.11 -45.54
CA ASP A 665 7.93 -12.33 -45.50
C ASP A 665 8.73 -13.65 -45.60
N LYS A 666 10.08 -13.56 -45.46
CA LYS A 666 10.97 -14.72 -45.41
C LYS A 666 11.79 -14.78 -44.14
N HIS A 667 12.51 -13.71 -43.86
CA HIS A 667 13.37 -13.58 -42.69
C HIS A 667 12.96 -12.41 -41.80
N VAL A 668 12.26 -11.39 -42.36
CA VAL A 668 11.76 -10.21 -41.62
C VAL A 668 10.27 -10.11 -41.84
N PHE A 669 9.53 -10.02 -40.71
CA PHE A 669 8.08 -9.97 -40.67
C PHE A 669 7.63 -8.68 -40.00
N PHE A 670 6.70 -7.97 -40.61
CA PHE A 670 6.12 -6.75 -40.10
C PHE A 670 4.67 -6.95 -39.72
N ASN A 671 4.35 -6.87 -38.41
CA ASN A 671 2.97 -6.91 -37.97
C ASN A 671 2.37 -5.49 -38.12
N GLU A 672 1.43 -5.31 -39.02
CA GLU A 672 0.74 -4.05 -39.22
C GLU A 672 -0.32 -3.76 -38.16
N GLN A 673 -0.78 -4.79 -37.45
CA GLN A 673 -1.81 -4.67 -36.41
C GLN A 673 -1.18 -4.46 -35.06
N TRP A 674 -1.83 -3.64 -34.23
CA TRP A 674 -1.43 -3.51 -32.82
C TRP A 674 -1.89 -4.70 -32.02
N VAL A 675 -0.97 -5.38 -31.33
CA VAL A 675 -1.27 -6.48 -30.42
C VAL A 675 -1.86 -5.89 -29.12
N PRO A 676 -3.06 -6.35 -28.67
CA PRO A 676 -3.63 -5.93 -27.39
C PRO A 676 -2.65 -6.15 -26.22
N TYR A 677 -2.63 -5.22 -25.27
CA TYR A 677 -1.72 -5.32 -24.10
C TYR A 677 -1.91 -6.63 -23.33
N SER A 678 -3.15 -7.12 -23.23
CA SER A 678 -3.53 -8.39 -22.59
C SER A 678 -3.12 -9.65 -23.35
N GLU A 679 -2.66 -9.54 -24.60
CA GLU A 679 -2.28 -10.66 -25.47
C GLU A 679 -0.78 -10.67 -25.82
N ARG A 680 -0.04 -9.59 -25.50
CA ARG A 680 1.37 -9.42 -25.89
C ARG A 680 2.27 -10.55 -25.36
N GLN A 681 1.92 -11.14 -24.20
CA GLN A 681 2.66 -12.28 -23.65
C GLN A 681 2.73 -13.47 -24.62
N ASN A 682 1.70 -13.70 -25.42
CA ASN A 682 1.68 -14.82 -26.38
C ASN A 682 2.76 -14.64 -27.47
N TRP A 683 3.02 -13.39 -27.86
CA TRP A 683 4.02 -13.02 -28.84
C TRP A 683 5.43 -13.06 -28.24
N LEU A 684 5.59 -12.53 -27.04
CA LEU A 684 6.86 -12.54 -26.30
C LEU A 684 7.36 -13.96 -26.01
N LEU A 685 6.45 -14.86 -25.61
CA LEU A 685 6.77 -16.26 -25.29
C LEU A 685 7.11 -17.11 -26.50
N ASP A 686 6.90 -16.62 -27.73
CA ASP A 686 7.31 -17.29 -28.97
C ASP A 686 8.69 -16.82 -29.46
N ALA A 687 9.27 -15.79 -28.87
CA ALA A 687 10.56 -15.26 -29.24
C ALA A 687 11.71 -15.93 -28.48
N ASP A 688 12.90 -15.95 -29.07
CA ASP A 688 14.13 -16.48 -28.47
C ASP A 688 15.05 -15.33 -27.98
N CYS A 689 14.90 -14.08 -28.51
CA CYS A 689 15.71 -12.93 -28.15
C CYS A 689 14.94 -11.63 -28.38
N GLY A 690 15.11 -10.65 -27.48
CA GLY A 690 14.60 -9.30 -27.63
C GLY A 690 15.67 -8.36 -28.17
N VAL A 691 15.30 -7.45 -29.11
CA VAL A 691 16.24 -6.49 -29.69
C VAL A 691 15.70 -5.06 -29.61
N THR A 692 16.58 -4.10 -29.33
CA THR A 692 16.31 -2.67 -29.46
C THR A 692 17.57 -1.94 -29.93
N THR A 693 17.45 -1.18 -31.01
CA THR A 693 18.55 -0.41 -31.55
C THR A 693 18.15 1.07 -31.69
N HIS A 694 19.07 1.95 -31.44
CA HIS A 694 18.85 3.41 -31.50
C HIS A 694 20.12 4.13 -31.96
N TYR A 695 19.93 5.34 -32.44
CA TYR A 695 21.02 6.24 -32.80
C TYR A 695 21.63 6.85 -31.55
N GLU A 696 22.89 7.32 -31.63
CA GLU A 696 23.57 8.04 -30.56
C GLU A 696 23.19 9.53 -30.60
N HIS A 697 22.37 9.95 -29.66
CA HIS A 697 21.96 11.35 -29.47
C HIS A 697 21.48 11.62 -28.03
N VAL A 698 21.24 12.89 -27.72
CA VAL A 698 20.85 13.32 -26.34
C VAL A 698 19.55 12.68 -25.87
N GLU A 699 18.57 12.52 -26.74
CA GLU A 699 17.32 11.82 -26.38
C GLU A 699 17.61 10.41 -25.86
N THR A 700 18.43 9.64 -26.58
CA THR A 700 18.84 8.28 -26.19
C THR A 700 19.43 8.23 -24.77
N THR A 701 20.27 9.22 -24.43
CA THR A 701 20.92 9.26 -23.12
C THR A 701 19.91 9.29 -21.96
N PHE A 702 18.77 9.96 -22.15
CA PHE A 702 17.75 10.17 -21.11
C PHE A 702 16.45 9.40 -21.34
N ALA A 703 16.35 8.64 -22.46
CA ALA A 703 15.18 7.82 -22.73
C ALA A 703 15.03 6.63 -21.77
N PHE A 704 13.81 6.20 -21.56
CA PHE A 704 13.48 4.98 -20.85
C PHE A 704 12.73 4.01 -21.78
N ARG A 705 13.44 3.04 -22.34
CA ARG A 705 12.96 2.15 -23.41
C ARG A 705 12.07 1.05 -22.86
N THR A 706 10.79 1.32 -22.69
CA THR A 706 9.81 0.42 -22.03
C THR A 706 9.73 -0.99 -22.65
N ARG A 707 10.07 -1.17 -23.95
CA ARG A 707 10.09 -2.50 -24.58
C ARG A 707 11.08 -3.46 -23.93
N VAL A 708 12.16 -2.96 -23.33
CA VAL A 708 13.14 -3.79 -22.59
C VAL A 708 12.51 -4.43 -21.37
N LEU A 709 11.52 -3.79 -20.76
CA LEU A 709 10.75 -4.38 -19.67
C LEU A 709 9.95 -5.60 -20.13
N ASP A 710 9.38 -5.58 -21.32
CA ASP A 710 8.69 -6.74 -21.89
C ASP A 710 9.65 -7.92 -22.08
N TYR A 711 10.90 -7.64 -22.50
CA TYR A 711 11.95 -8.68 -22.60
C TYR A 711 12.32 -9.22 -21.21
N LEU A 712 12.48 -8.36 -20.20
CA LEU A 712 12.72 -8.79 -18.83
C LEU A 712 11.56 -9.65 -18.30
N TRP A 713 10.32 -9.25 -18.58
CA TRP A 713 9.14 -10.00 -18.13
C TRP A 713 9.05 -11.40 -18.76
N ALA A 714 9.36 -11.49 -20.06
CA ALA A 714 9.31 -12.74 -20.80
C ALA A 714 10.57 -13.62 -20.63
N GLY A 715 11.61 -13.11 -19.99
CA GLY A 715 12.87 -13.84 -19.81
C GLY A 715 13.70 -13.95 -21.08
N LEU A 716 13.60 -12.96 -22.00
CA LEU A 716 14.32 -12.98 -23.27
C LEU A 716 15.73 -12.37 -23.14
N PRO A 717 16.81 -13.03 -23.57
CA PRO A 717 18.11 -12.42 -23.72
C PRO A 717 18.01 -11.13 -24.56
N ILE A 718 18.73 -10.06 -24.15
CA ILE A 718 18.54 -8.73 -24.71
C ILE A 718 19.73 -8.34 -25.57
N VAL A 719 19.49 -7.92 -26.81
CA VAL A 719 20.48 -7.27 -27.65
C VAL A 719 20.10 -5.79 -27.81
N THR A 720 20.99 -4.89 -27.40
CA THR A 720 20.74 -3.45 -27.45
C THR A 720 21.96 -2.68 -27.90
N THR A 721 21.76 -1.51 -28.50
CA THR A 721 22.85 -0.54 -28.70
C THR A 721 23.20 0.19 -27.41
N ASP A 722 24.45 0.65 -27.34
CA ASP A 722 24.95 1.43 -26.20
C ASP A 722 24.34 2.84 -26.16
N GLY A 723 24.29 3.46 -24.97
CA GLY A 723 23.96 4.89 -24.80
C GLY A 723 22.83 5.19 -23.84
N ASP A 724 21.94 4.25 -23.55
CA ASP A 724 20.80 4.45 -22.62
C ASP A 724 20.97 3.76 -21.27
N ALA A 725 20.05 3.98 -20.36
CA ALA A 725 20.05 3.37 -19.01
C ALA A 725 19.87 1.83 -19.06
N PHE A 726 19.18 1.30 -20.06
CA PHE A 726 19.03 -0.16 -20.19
C PHE A 726 20.26 -0.83 -20.76
N ALA A 727 21.04 -0.17 -21.63
CA ALA A 727 22.33 -0.67 -22.06
C ALA A 727 23.28 -0.83 -20.86
N ASP A 728 23.29 0.13 -19.93
CA ASP A 728 24.03 0.02 -18.67
C ASP A 728 23.57 -1.17 -17.83
N LEU A 729 22.26 -1.36 -17.69
CA LEU A 729 21.68 -2.49 -16.96
C LEU A 729 22.04 -3.85 -17.59
N VAL A 730 21.88 -3.97 -18.92
CA VAL A 730 22.21 -5.20 -19.65
C VAL A 730 23.67 -5.57 -19.47
N ARG A 731 24.56 -4.59 -19.52
CA ARG A 731 26.00 -4.79 -19.31
C ARG A 731 26.33 -5.18 -17.87
N ALA A 732 25.83 -4.43 -16.90
CA ALA A 732 26.13 -4.61 -15.49
C ALA A 732 25.62 -5.95 -14.94
N GLU A 733 24.43 -6.37 -15.35
CA GLU A 733 23.77 -7.58 -14.86
C GLU A 733 23.95 -8.79 -15.81
N ASN A 734 24.66 -8.61 -16.95
CA ASN A 734 24.88 -9.66 -17.98
C ASN A 734 23.56 -10.26 -18.48
N LEU A 735 22.61 -9.43 -18.89
CA LEU A 735 21.30 -9.83 -19.37
C LEU A 735 21.26 -10.10 -20.89
N GLY A 736 22.38 -9.92 -21.58
CA GLY A 736 22.49 -10.04 -23.01
C GLY A 736 23.74 -9.37 -23.55
N VAL A 737 23.65 -8.78 -24.74
CA VAL A 737 24.79 -8.15 -25.42
C VAL A 737 24.50 -6.69 -25.75
N VAL A 738 25.48 -5.81 -25.45
CA VAL A 738 25.43 -4.38 -25.80
C VAL A 738 26.42 -4.13 -26.93
N VAL A 739 25.99 -3.49 -28.01
CA VAL A 739 26.78 -3.22 -29.22
C VAL A 739 26.88 -1.71 -29.48
N PRO A 740 27.90 -1.24 -30.23
CA PRO A 740 27.95 0.16 -30.67
C PRO A 740 26.77 0.52 -31.58
N ALA A 741 26.35 1.80 -31.54
CA ALA A 741 25.34 2.30 -32.50
C ALA A 741 25.85 2.18 -33.95
N GLU A 742 24.95 1.96 -34.88
CA GLU A 742 25.16 1.88 -36.33
C GLU A 742 26.19 0.80 -36.78
N ASP A 743 26.56 -0.16 -35.91
CA ASP A 743 27.45 -1.29 -36.25
C ASP A 743 26.65 -2.56 -36.57
N ALA A 744 26.34 -2.76 -37.84
CA ALA A 744 25.59 -3.92 -38.31
C ALA A 744 26.34 -5.26 -38.13
N VAL A 745 27.68 -5.25 -38.15
CA VAL A 745 28.49 -6.49 -37.96
C VAL A 745 28.46 -6.91 -36.52
N ALA A 746 28.77 -6.02 -35.60
CA ALA A 746 28.71 -6.29 -34.17
C ALA A 746 27.29 -6.72 -33.74
N LEU A 747 26.25 -6.09 -34.31
CA LEU A 747 24.85 -6.44 -34.06
C LEU A 747 24.51 -7.84 -34.57
N ALA A 748 24.95 -8.24 -35.75
CA ALA A 748 24.76 -9.58 -36.30
C ALA A 748 25.42 -10.65 -35.43
N ASP A 749 26.66 -10.40 -34.99
CA ASP A 749 27.41 -11.30 -34.10
C ASP A 749 26.73 -11.45 -32.71
N ALA A 750 26.19 -10.33 -32.18
CA ALA A 750 25.45 -10.33 -30.92
C ALA A 750 24.13 -11.13 -31.00
N LEU A 751 23.40 -10.96 -32.11
CA LEU A 751 22.18 -11.72 -32.39
C LEU A 751 22.49 -13.22 -32.56
N GLU A 752 23.53 -13.58 -33.33
CA GLU A 752 23.94 -14.97 -33.49
C GLU A 752 24.30 -15.61 -32.15
N LYS A 753 25.07 -14.92 -31.30
CA LYS A 753 25.41 -15.39 -29.96
C LYS A 753 24.16 -15.60 -29.10
N SER A 754 23.26 -14.65 -29.07
CA SER A 754 22.04 -14.73 -28.23
C SER A 754 21.06 -15.82 -28.67
N LEU A 755 21.02 -16.16 -29.94
CA LEU A 755 20.13 -17.17 -30.51
C LEU A 755 20.71 -18.61 -30.48
N TYR A 756 22.03 -18.76 -30.66
CA TYR A 756 22.64 -20.07 -30.93
C TYR A 756 23.66 -20.53 -29.89
N ASP A 757 24.15 -19.65 -29.01
CA ASP A 757 24.92 -20.02 -27.82
C ASP A 757 23.96 -20.28 -26.65
N ARG A 758 23.58 -21.54 -26.52
CA ARG A 758 22.58 -21.96 -25.55
C ARG A 758 23.01 -21.72 -24.10
N GLU A 759 24.29 -21.96 -23.79
CA GLU A 759 24.83 -21.74 -22.43
C GLU A 759 24.75 -20.25 -22.06
N PHE A 760 25.10 -19.38 -22.98
CA PHE A 760 24.97 -17.92 -22.82
C PHE A 760 23.51 -17.49 -22.63
N ALA A 761 22.60 -17.96 -23.49
CA ALA A 761 21.18 -17.62 -23.45
C ALA A 761 20.54 -18.07 -22.12
N ASP A 762 20.76 -19.32 -21.71
CA ASP A 762 20.22 -19.85 -20.44
C ASP A 762 20.74 -19.06 -19.24
N ALA A 763 22.03 -18.71 -19.23
CA ALA A 763 22.61 -17.85 -18.17
C ALA A 763 22.00 -16.45 -18.14
N CYS A 764 21.64 -15.85 -19.29
CA CYS A 764 20.95 -14.57 -19.35
C CYS A 764 19.53 -14.70 -18.78
N VAL A 765 18.78 -15.73 -19.15
CA VAL A 765 17.40 -15.99 -18.66
C VAL A 765 17.36 -16.07 -17.13
N GLU A 766 18.28 -16.79 -16.50
CA GLU A 766 18.32 -16.91 -15.03
C GLU A 766 18.54 -15.54 -14.35
N ARG A 767 19.45 -14.71 -14.90
CA ARG A 767 19.69 -13.37 -14.35
C ARG A 767 18.50 -12.42 -14.59
N ILE A 768 17.89 -12.49 -15.77
CA ILE A 768 16.72 -11.70 -16.13
C ILE A 768 15.58 -11.94 -15.15
N ARG A 769 15.32 -13.20 -14.75
CA ARG A 769 14.28 -13.53 -13.77
C ARG A 769 14.48 -12.84 -12.42
N VAL A 770 15.73 -12.69 -11.99
CA VAL A 770 16.05 -11.98 -10.73
C VAL A 770 15.88 -10.48 -10.90
N VAL A 771 16.39 -9.91 -12.00
CA VAL A 771 16.34 -8.48 -12.26
C VAL A 771 14.91 -7.99 -12.50
N ALA A 772 14.08 -8.78 -13.20
CA ALA A 772 12.69 -8.47 -13.49
C ALA A 772 11.87 -8.18 -12.23
N GLN A 773 12.14 -8.84 -11.12
CA GLN A 773 11.44 -8.61 -9.86
C GLN A 773 11.61 -7.20 -9.32
N ARG A 774 12.75 -6.54 -9.57
CA ARG A 774 13.02 -5.15 -9.15
C ARG A 774 12.13 -4.15 -9.90
N TYR A 775 11.61 -4.54 -11.06
CA TYR A 775 10.72 -3.73 -11.89
C TYR A 775 9.23 -4.12 -11.75
N ALA A 776 8.86 -5.03 -10.85
CA ALA A 776 7.44 -5.29 -10.58
C ALA A 776 6.74 -3.99 -10.15
N TRP A 777 5.50 -3.72 -10.64
CA TRP A 777 4.79 -2.48 -10.34
C TRP A 777 4.75 -2.13 -8.85
N PRO A 778 4.49 -3.07 -7.92
CA PRO A 778 4.51 -2.75 -6.49
C PRO A 778 5.89 -2.27 -5.99
N GLU A 779 6.99 -2.83 -6.54
CA GLU A 779 8.35 -2.41 -6.19
C GLU A 779 8.70 -1.06 -6.81
N ALA A 780 8.42 -0.87 -8.09
CA ALA A 780 8.70 0.35 -8.83
C ALA A 780 7.96 1.57 -8.24
N LEU A 781 6.73 1.38 -7.74
CA LEU A 781 5.89 2.46 -7.21
C LEU A 781 6.08 2.72 -5.71
N LYS A 782 6.93 1.98 -4.99
CA LYS A 782 7.18 2.19 -3.55
C LYS A 782 7.40 3.65 -3.17
N PRO A 783 8.27 4.43 -3.84
CA PRO A 783 8.51 5.82 -3.44
C PRO A 783 7.24 6.69 -3.56
N LEU A 784 6.41 6.45 -4.57
CA LEU A 784 5.14 7.15 -4.74
C LEU A 784 4.12 6.74 -3.68
N VAL A 785 4.00 5.44 -3.38
CA VAL A 785 3.10 4.92 -2.34
C VAL A 785 3.47 5.52 -0.98
N GLU A 786 4.76 5.53 -0.63
CA GLU A 786 5.26 6.14 0.60
C GLU A 786 4.96 7.65 0.67
N PHE A 787 5.16 8.37 -0.44
CA PHE A 787 4.79 9.78 -0.50
C PHE A 787 3.27 9.99 -0.33
N CYS A 788 2.43 9.17 -0.96
CA CYS A 788 0.96 9.30 -0.87
C CYS A 788 0.40 8.93 0.52
N ARG A 789 1.08 8.09 1.29
CA ARG A 789 0.73 7.83 2.70
C ARG A 789 0.85 9.07 3.56
N ASN A 790 1.89 9.89 3.33
CA ASN A 790 2.13 11.13 4.06
C ASN A 790 2.49 12.28 3.09
N PRO A 791 1.54 12.73 2.26
CA PRO A 791 1.79 13.76 1.27
C PRO A 791 2.03 15.12 1.95
N ARG A 792 3.08 15.81 1.51
CA ARG A 792 3.48 17.10 2.07
C ARG A 792 3.88 18.08 0.97
N PRO A 793 3.68 19.38 1.16
CA PRO A 793 4.24 20.38 0.26
C PRO A 793 5.76 20.27 0.20
N ALA A 794 6.33 20.55 -0.97
CA ALA A 794 7.78 20.65 -1.09
C ALA A 794 8.35 21.67 -0.12
N ALA A 795 9.53 21.40 0.44
CA ALA A 795 10.12 22.21 1.51
C ALA A 795 10.36 23.69 1.10
N ASP A 796 10.61 23.94 -0.17
CA ASP A 796 10.77 25.29 -0.74
C ASP A 796 9.45 26.05 -0.87
N ARG A 797 8.30 25.36 -0.82
CA ARG A 797 6.95 25.94 -0.92
C ARG A 797 6.26 26.18 0.41
N LEU A 798 6.85 25.78 1.52
CA LEU A 798 6.31 26.03 2.84
C LEU A 798 6.40 27.52 3.22
N PRO A 799 5.42 28.11 3.95
CA PRO A 799 5.47 29.49 4.42
C PRO A 799 6.80 29.78 5.16
N GLY A 800 7.49 30.86 4.77
CA GLY A 800 8.83 31.20 5.29
C GLY A 800 10.00 30.56 4.55
N GLY A 801 9.77 29.69 3.55
CA GLY A 801 10.71 29.44 2.47
C GLY A 801 10.81 30.73 1.68
N ALA A 802 12.03 31.27 1.51
CA ALA A 802 12.18 32.55 0.85
C ALA A 802 11.47 32.55 -0.50
N ASP A 803 10.58 33.49 -0.72
CA ASP A 803 10.16 33.96 -2.02
C ASP A 803 11.40 34.59 -2.72
N LEU A 804 12.37 33.70 -3.01
CA LEU A 804 13.47 33.98 -3.92
C LEU A 804 13.03 33.57 -5.33
N THR A 805 11.84 33.99 -5.72
CA THR A 805 11.61 34.25 -7.12
C THR A 805 12.67 35.28 -7.51
N VAL A 806 13.68 34.84 -8.22
CA VAL A 806 14.56 35.73 -8.99
C VAL A 806 13.66 36.34 -10.07
N SER A 807 12.71 37.17 -9.64
CA SER A 807 11.95 38.06 -10.53
C SER A 807 12.94 39.08 -11.02
N ASP A 808 13.17 39.09 -12.27
CA ASP A 808 13.86 40.07 -13.13
C ASP A 808 15.17 40.68 -12.61
N PRO A 809 16.14 40.92 -13.49
CA PRO A 809 17.40 41.53 -13.09
C PRO A 809 17.11 42.82 -12.40
N VAL A 810 17.33 42.79 -11.13
CA VAL A 810 17.06 43.75 -10.10
C VAL A 810 17.25 45.21 -10.54
N ARG A 811 16.18 45.95 -10.76
CA ARG A 811 16.20 47.38 -10.73
C ARG A 811 16.05 47.86 -9.29
N GLY A 812 17.15 48.27 -8.70
CA GLY A 812 17.23 49.20 -7.58
C GLY A 812 16.97 48.76 -6.14
N THR A 813 15.83 48.21 -5.79
CA THR A 813 15.43 48.01 -4.38
C THR A 813 15.93 46.70 -3.73
N ALA A 814 16.14 45.65 -4.47
CA ALA A 814 16.66 44.40 -3.90
C ALA A 814 18.21 44.44 -3.74
N MET A 815 18.91 45.19 -4.58
CA MET A 815 20.32 45.48 -4.42
C MET A 815 20.58 46.27 -3.13
N VAL A 816 19.71 47.27 -2.83
CA VAL A 816 19.76 48.01 -1.57
C VAL A 816 19.46 47.16 -0.34
N ARG A 817 18.50 46.22 -0.42
CA ARG A 817 18.22 45.28 0.69
C ARG A 817 19.37 44.30 0.91
N ARG A 818 19.97 43.79 -0.13
CA ARG A 818 21.16 42.89 -0.05
C ARG A 818 22.36 43.62 0.54
N ASP A 819 22.60 44.83 0.08
CA ASP A 819 23.72 45.65 0.57
C ASP A 819 23.49 46.07 2.03
N LEU A 820 22.24 46.35 2.44
CA LEU A 820 21.89 46.57 3.85
C LEU A 820 22.04 45.33 4.73
N ALA A 821 21.69 44.14 4.21
CA ALA A 821 21.93 42.86 4.91
C ALA A 821 23.42 42.58 5.10
N LEU A 822 24.23 42.75 4.06
CA LEU A 822 25.69 42.67 4.13
C LEU A 822 26.31 43.67 5.09
N VAL A 823 25.81 44.92 5.12
CA VAL A 823 26.22 45.93 6.08
C VAL A 823 25.94 45.52 7.52
N ARG A 824 24.74 44.96 7.78
CA ARG A 824 24.39 44.44 9.11
C ARG A 824 25.26 43.23 9.52
N GLU A 825 25.55 42.32 8.60
CA GLU A 825 26.44 41.19 8.84
C GLU A 825 27.87 41.62 9.16
N TYR A 826 28.43 42.58 8.40
CA TYR A 826 29.76 43.10 8.64
C TYR A 826 29.88 43.93 9.94
N LEU A 827 28.80 44.62 10.31
CA LEU A 827 28.73 45.30 11.61
C LEU A 827 28.64 44.31 12.78
N ALA A 828 27.92 43.21 12.59
CA ALA A 828 27.82 42.17 13.62
C ALA A 828 29.13 41.36 13.77
N ALA A 829 29.85 41.09 12.69
CA ALA A 829 31.08 40.30 12.69
C ALA A 829 32.33 41.02 13.14
N GLY A 830 32.43 42.35 13.03
CA GLY A 830 33.67 43.08 13.36
C GLY A 830 33.54 44.58 13.53
N GLY A 831 32.31 45.08 13.71
CA GLY A 831 32.03 46.49 13.96
C GLY A 831 32.32 47.42 12.77
N PRO A 832 32.30 48.78 12.99
CA PRO A 832 32.47 49.75 11.91
C PRO A 832 33.81 49.67 11.18
N GLY A 833 34.87 49.18 11.83
CA GLY A 833 36.21 49.05 11.24
C GLY A 833 36.33 47.97 10.16
N GLU A 834 35.61 46.85 10.31
CA GLU A 834 35.53 45.78 9.33
C GLU A 834 34.72 46.19 8.12
N LEU A 835 33.62 46.91 8.33
CA LEU A 835 32.81 47.48 7.26
C LEU A 835 33.63 48.46 6.39
N ALA A 836 34.44 49.35 7.01
CA ALA A 836 35.28 50.31 6.30
C ALA A 836 36.36 49.61 5.49
N ARG A 837 36.97 48.56 6.01
CA ARG A 837 38.03 47.79 5.37
C ARG A 837 37.53 47.07 4.12
N ARG A 838 36.35 46.46 4.20
CA ARG A 838 35.72 45.74 3.09
C ARG A 838 35.10 46.67 2.04
N ALA A 839 34.59 47.82 2.44
CA ALA A 839 34.15 48.87 1.52
C ALA A 839 35.31 49.42 0.68
N ALA A 840 36.45 49.70 1.31
CA ALA A 840 37.68 50.14 0.64
C ALA A 840 38.23 49.08 -0.35
N GLY A 841 38.16 47.76 0.02
CA GLY A 841 38.55 46.66 -0.85
C GLY A 841 37.66 46.54 -2.08
N ARG A 842 36.37 46.83 -1.93
CA ARG A 842 35.40 46.75 -3.05
C ARG A 842 35.57 47.94 -4.04
N VAL A 843 35.84 49.13 -3.52
CA VAL A 843 36.11 50.35 -4.34
C VAL A 843 37.41 50.15 -5.16
N THR A 844 38.46 49.57 -4.55
CA THR A 844 39.73 49.26 -5.23
C THR A 844 39.56 48.16 -6.29
N LYS A 845 38.70 47.17 -6.09
CA LYS A 845 38.39 46.12 -7.07
C LYS A 845 37.63 46.68 -8.29
N VAL A 846 36.61 47.50 -8.05
CA VAL A 846 35.81 48.15 -9.13
C VAL A 846 36.66 49.14 -9.92
N ALA A 847 37.54 49.89 -9.24
CA ALA A 847 38.49 50.78 -9.91
C ALA A 847 39.50 49.99 -10.80
N ARG A 848 40.03 48.85 -10.34
CA ARG A 848 40.89 47.96 -11.14
C ARG A 848 40.16 47.32 -12.32
N GLU A 849 38.90 46.94 -12.15
CA GLU A 849 38.09 46.39 -13.27
C GLU A 849 37.75 47.43 -14.32
N ARG A 850 37.52 48.66 -13.93
CA ARG A 850 37.30 49.79 -14.86
C ARG A 850 38.59 50.14 -15.62
N LEU A 851 39.74 50.11 -14.96
CA LEU A 851 41.06 50.32 -15.60
C LEU A 851 41.52 49.18 -16.52
N ARG A 852 40.89 48.01 -16.46
CA ARG A 852 41.13 46.86 -17.36
C ARG A 852 40.19 46.82 -18.57
N ARG A 853 39.13 47.64 -18.58
CA ARG A 853 38.13 47.73 -19.68
C ARG A 853 38.20 49.02 -20.49
N GLY A 854 39.17 49.93 -20.19
CA GLY A 854 39.58 51.07 -20.96
C GLY A 854 41.01 50.72 -21.57
#